data_6bc5f17e4f1cdde9271507cd09ae7be9
#
_entry.id   6bc5f17e4f1cdde9271507cd09ae7be9
#
_cell.length_a   1.000
_cell.length_b   1.000
_cell.length_c   1.000
_cell.angle_alpha   90.00
_cell.angle_beta   90.00
_cell.angle_gamma   90.00
#
_symmetry.space_group_name_H-M   'P 1'
#
loop_
_entity.id
_entity.type
_entity.pdbx_description
1 polymer ?
#
loop_
_entity_poly.entity_id
_entity_poly.type
_entity_poly.pdbx_seq_one_letter_code
_entity_poly.pdbx_strand_id
1 'polypeptide(L)'
;MGDSFKVTVSWQIILLTGMLILAQNTASATDCHVWENHEITLTAVRQYDNFYTDVTCWVDLEGPGFSRRIYGFWDGGRIFKVRVVATEPGGWSWKSGSNQKGDSGLNNQSGRFTAATWTEAEKEANPVRRGFIRPAENGHALLYADGTPFFMVGDTWLAASTWRLPFRSTCTADNYEPGPGIGFEDAVMYRKHQGFNSVSTIAAFPNWEADYHPSTYADSNGVYLRNAWEKFDYDVAGANGTDASIRSSYWGSCTAKNMRDEYGHLPFEMSVAHAGVSDFDRINPKYFQSLDKKLAFLSEQGFVPLLETVRRDAGPSWNAYFDFKVSFSRYVQYLASRYGAFNLIYSVIHLDWIPDDFSLTAEEFNEALIYHLETYGPMPFGQPVTVLINNSTYIQFGHGDAVPWLTMHSVGNKPRDHRVSDLIETIFKLNPPYPAINFEPYYTGWDHGINKPGGERPLPDSDRDNYFARAQMYGSVLSGALAGHVHGTAAYDMTMTGEPAGARPHFWDALKYESATYMHVLRNFILSEYGDYQNLEPVRQDIVPHKAPDAPEDGLDGWVYMMRTPDKHLALLYFENKSVLPVLQNFTPGAEYLFQWIQPLTGEWMESELIKADDRGILRVPDFPEADRPFNDWAAKIIAKKKSP
;
A
#
# COMPACT_ATOMS: atom_id res chain seq x y z
N MET A 1 3.76 -91.13 -23.14
CA MET A 1 4.49 -91.72 -22.03
C MET A 1 4.95 -90.57 -21.17
N GLY A 2 4.47 -90.35 -20.08
CA GLY A 2 4.10 -90.84 -18.85
C GLY A 2 3.79 -89.69 -17.99
N ASP A 3 3.06 -89.84 -17.24
CA ASP A 3 2.52 -89.85 -15.89
C ASP A 3 2.56 -88.51 -15.13
N SER A 4 1.32 -88.17 -14.84
CA SER A 4 0.94 -87.14 -13.89
C SER A 4 0.96 -87.67 -12.45
N PHE A 5 1.59 -86.98 -11.51
CA PHE A 5 1.41 -87.20 -10.09
C PHE A 5 0.59 -86.04 -9.50
N LYS A 6 -0.61 -86.35 -9.02
CA LYS A 6 -1.43 -85.48 -8.15
C LYS A 6 -0.98 -85.70 -6.73
N VAL A 7 -0.63 -84.62 -6.02
CA VAL A 7 -0.49 -84.60 -4.56
C VAL A 7 -1.61 -83.74 -3.97
N THR A 8 -2.44 -84.39 -3.19
CA THR A 8 -3.52 -83.80 -2.41
C THR A 8 -2.95 -83.35 -1.08
N VAL A 9 -3.01 -82.09 -0.76
CA VAL A 9 -2.67 -81.55 0.59
C VAL A 9 -3.95 -81.00 1.22
N SER A 10 -4.31 -81.60 2.34
CA SER A 10 -5.45 -81.20 3.18
C SER A 10 -5.14 -79.97 4.00
N TRP A 11 -6.10 -79.05 4.01
CA TRP A 11 -6.08 -77.82 4.82
C TRP A 11 -6.61 -78.08 6.20
N GLN A 12 -5.84 -77.84 7.23
CA GLN A 12 -6.33 -77.60 8.59
C GLN A 12 -6.32 -76.12 8.84
N ILE A 13 -7.52 -75.56 9.06
CA ILE A 13 -7.72 -74.16 9.42
C ILE A 13 -7.51 -74.03 10.94
N ILE A 14 -6.51 -73.24 11.33
CA ILE A 14 -6.38 -72.73 12.69
C ILE A 14 -6.80 -71.27 12.68
N LEU A 15 -7.98 -70.96 13.24
CA LEU A 15 -8.42 -69.61 13.53
C LEU A 15 -7.63 -69.06 14.72
N LEU A 16 -6.72 -68.13 14.50
CA LEU A 16 -6.18 -67.23 15.52
C LEU A 16 -6.78 -65.83 15.27
N THR A 17 -7.76 -65.49 16.11
CA THR A 17 -8.32 -64.13 16.21
C THR A 17 -7.31 -63.21 16.92
N GLY A 18 -6.47 -62.53 16.13
CA GLY A 18 -5.67 -61.43 16.60
C GLY A 18 -6.33 -60.11 16.18
N MET A 19 -6.98 -59.41 17.11
CA MET A 19 -7.44 -58.02 16.93
C MET A 19 -6.24 -57.12 16.86
N LEU A 20 -5.74 -56.83 15.64
CA LEU A 20 -4.86 -55.68 15.39
C LEU A 20 -5.74 -54.44 15.24
N ILE A 21 -5.82 -53.62 16.28
CA ILE A 21 -6.30 -52.26 16.17
C ILE A 21 -5.21 -51.48 15.43
N LEU A 22 -5.32 -51.40 14.11
CA LEU A 22 -4.62 -50.40 13.30
C LEU A 22 -5.27 -49.05 13.58
N ALA A 23 -4.68 -48.30 14.48
CA ALA A 23 -4.90 -46.87 14.53
C ALA A 23 -4.43 -46.29 13.17
N GLN A 24 -5.33 -46.15 12.22
CA GLN A 24 -5.11 -45.34 11.05
C GLN A 24 -5.03 -43.88 11.54
N ASN A 25 -3.83 -43.40 11.77
CA ASN A 25 -3.55 -41.98 11.69
C ASN A 25 -3.77 -41.60 10.22
N THR A 26 -5.01 -41.36 9.85
CA THR A 26 -5.32 -40.57 8.66
C THR A 26 -4.85 -39.17 9.00
N ALA A 27 -3.65 -38.82 8.60
CA ALA A 27 -3.30 -37.42 8.47
C ALA A 27 -4.41 -36.81 7.59
N SER A 28 -5.27 -35.99 8.19
CA SER A 28 -6.24 -35.21 7.46
C SER A 28 -5.44 -34.38 6.45
N ALA A 29 -5.75 -34.53 5.17
CA ALA A 29 -5.12 -33.68 4.16
C ALA A 29 -5.39 -32.22 4.55
N THR A 30 -4.35 -31.41 4.60
CA THR A 30 -4.44 -29.98 4.85
C THR A 30 -5.05 -29.34 3.61
N ASP A 31 -6.15 -28.57 3.79
CA ASP A 31 -6.83 -27.94 2.67
C ASP A 31 -6.15 -26.63 2.27
N CYS A 32 -5.55 -25.90 3.23
CA CYS A 32 -4.82 -24.66 3.02
C CYS A 32 -3.82 -24.40 4.18
N HIS A 33 -3.08 -23.31 4.08
CA HIS A 33 -2.25 -22.84 5.18
C HIS A 33 -2.89 -21.61 5.88
N VAL A 34 -2.40 -21.29 7.08
CA VAL A 34 -2.76 -20.03 7.75
C VAL A 34 -2.38 -18.85 6.88
N TRP A 35 -3.23 -17.82 6.87
CA TRP A 35 -3.06 -16.59 6.08
C TRP A 35 -3.05 -16.80 4.56
N GLU A 36 -3.41 -17.98 4.09
CA GLU A 36 -3.65 -18.28 2.69
C GLU A 36 -5.12 -18.04 2.33
N ASN A 37 -5.36 -17.42 1.17
CA ASN A 37 -6.71 -17.15 0.70
C ASN A 37 -7.45 -18.46 0.37
N HIS A 38 -8.55 -18.71 1.06
CA HIS A 38 -9.47 -19.80 0.78
C HIS A 38 -10.80 -19.23 0.27
N GLU A 39 -11.20 -19.61 -0.95
CA GLU A 39 -12.36 -19.05 -1.63
C GLU A 39 -13.58 -19.99 -1.56
N ILE A 40 -14.68 -19.49 -1.03
CA ILE A 40 -15.97 -20.17 -0.93
C ILE A 40 -16.89 -19.62 -2.01
N THR A 41 -17.42 -20.49 -2.86
CA THR A 41 -18.36 -20.12 -3.92
C THR A 41 -19.79 -20.42 -3.51
N LEU A 42 -20.67 -19.44 -3.62
CA LEU A 42 -22.11 -19.54 -3.44
C LEU A 42 -22.82 -19.23 -4.77
N THR A 43 -23.88 -19.99 -5.09
CA THR A 43 -24.61 -19.79 -6.34
C THR A 43 -26.07 -19.47 -6.04
N ALA A 44 -26.49 -18.25 -6.35
CA ALA A 44 -27.89 -17.84 -6.18
C ALA A 44 -28.82 -18.72 -7.04
N VAL A 45 -29.91 -19.18 -6.45
CA VAL A 45 -30.96 -19.94 -7.18
C VAL A 45 -32.04 -19.01 -7.72
N ARG A 46 -32.17 -17.82 -7.17
CA ARG A 46 -33.10 -16.79 -7.62
C ARG A 46 -32.46 -15.84 -8.61
N GLN A 47 -33.29 -15.15 -9.38
CA GLN A 47 -32.90 -14.02 -10.23
C GLN A 47 -33.17 -12.73 -9.48
N TYR A 48 -32.26 -11.74 -9.63
CA TYR A 48 -32.35 -10.40 -9.08
C TYR A 48 -32.19 -9.39 -10.21
N ASP A 49 -32.78 -8.24 -10.08
CA ASP A 49 -32.66 -7.15 -11.08
C ASP A 49 -31.23 -6.61 -11.09
N ASN A 50 -30.64 -6.51 -9.92
CA ASN A 50 -29.24 -6.12 -9.74
C ASN A 50 -28.61 -6.93 -8.61
N PHE A 51 -27.79 -7.92 -8.97
CA PHE A 51 -27.12 -8.78 -7.99
C PHE A 51 -26.18 -8.03 -7.06
N TYR A 52 -25.63 -6.91 -7.51
CA TYR A 52 -24.71 -6.09 -6.72
C TYR A 52 -25.40 -5.27 -5.62
N THR A 53 -26.58 -4.70 -5.93
CA THR A 53 -27.30 -3.86 -4.96
C THR A 53 -28.32 -4.64 -4.14
N ASP A 54 -28.94 -5.68 -4.73
CA ASP A 54 -30.05 -6.39 -4.11
C ASP A 54 -29.58 -7.47 -3.13
N VAL A 55 -28.35 -7.96 -3.31
CA VAL A 55 -27.85 -9.12 -2.55
C VAL A 55 -26.61 -8.76 -1.74
N THR A 56 -26.74 -8.91 -0.43
CA THR A 56 -25.62 -8.98 0.51
C THR A 56 -25.52 -10.41 1.02
N CYS A 57 -24.38 -11.08 0.80
CA CYS A 57 -24.13 -12.42 1.31
C CYS A 57 -22.89 -12.45 2.20
N TRP A 58 -22.78 -13.48 3.01
CA TRP A 58 -21.68 -13.68 3.95
C TRP A 58 -21.50 -15.14 4.32
N VAL A 59 -20.42 -15.44 4.99
CA VAL A 59 -20.28 -16.63 5.83
C VAL A 59 -19.99 -16.22 7.26
N ASP A 60 -20.59 -16.89 8.22
CA ASP A 60 -20.17 -16.87 9.61
C ASP A 60 -19.04 -17.91 9.72
N LEU A 61 -17.81 -17.45 9.90
CA LEU A 61 -16.58 -18.25 9.92
C LEU A 61 -16.14 -18.48 11.35
N GLU A 62 -15.89 -19.75 11.70
CA GLU A 62 -15.45 -20.18 13.02
C GLU A 62 -14.21 -21.06 12.94
N GLY A 63 -13.26 -20.80 13.82
CA GLY A 63 -12.02 -21.56 13.95
C GLY A 63 -11.28 -21.26 15.25
N PRO A 64 -10.08 -21.78 15.45
CA PRO A 64 -9.32 -21.53 16.68
C PRO A 64 -9.14 -20.04 16.94
N GLY A 65 -9.69 -19.55 18.07
CA GLY A 65 -9.60 -18.15 18.48
C GLY A 65 -10.33 -17.13 17.59
N PHE A 66 -11.16 -17.60 16.64
CA PHE A 66 -11.81 -16.74 15.66
C PHE A 66 -13.30 -17.10 15.46
N SER A 67 -14.16 -16.08 15.53
CA SER A 67 -15.59 -16.21 15.18
C SER A 67 -16.06 -14.86 14.64
N ARG A 68 -16.26 -14.76 13.34
CA ARG A 68 -16.68 -13.51 12.68
C ARG A 68 -17.50 -13.76 11.43
N ARG A 69 -18.33 -12.78 11.07
CA ARG A 69 -18.98 -12.68 9.77
C ARG A 69 -18.01 -12.12 8.75
N ILE A 70 -17.85 -12.83 7.63
CA ILE A 70 -17.05 -12.40 6.48
C ILE A 70 -18.00 -12.21 5.30
N TYR A 71 -18.07 -10.98 4.81
CA TYR A 71 -18.93 -10.64 3.68
C TYR A 71 -18.34 -11.15 2.37
N GLY A 72 -19.25 -11.54 1.47
CA GLY A 72 -18.93 -11.94 0.12
C GLY A 72 -19.16 -10.81 -0.88
N PHE A 73 -18.78 -11.08 -2.11
CA PHE A 73 -18.94 -10.18 -3.23
C PHE A 73 -19.54 -10.90 -4.44
N TRP A 74 -20.27 -10.18 -5.26
CA TRP A 74 -20.78 -10.69 -6.54
C TRP A 74 -19.64 -10.80 -7.55
N ASP A 75 -19.49 -11.98 -8.18
CA ASP A 75 -18.43 -12.28 -9.15
C ASP A 75 -18.97 -12.51 -10.59
N GLY A 76 -20.22 -12.13 -10.84
CA GLY A 76 -20.89 -12.22 -12.14
C GLY A 76 -21.93 -13.33 -12.23
N GLY A 77 -22.90 -13.13 -13.10
CA GLY A 77 -24.02 -14.05 -13.24
C GLY A 77 -24.73 -14.29 -11.92
N ARG A 78 -24.84 -15.55 -11.50
CA ARG A 78 -25.41 -15.97 -10.21
C ARG A 78 -24.35 -16.27 -9.14
N ILE A 79 -23.08 -16.00 -9.43
CA ILE A 79 -21.98 -16.41 -8.57
C ILE A 79 -21.64 -15.31 -7.57
N PHE A 80 -21.56 -15.72 -6.31
CA PHE A 80 -20.98 -14.95 -5.22
C PHE A 80 -19.80 -15.70 -4.65
N LYS A 81 -18.80 -14.97 -4.20
CA LYS A 81 -17.61 -15.53 -3.58
C LYS A 81 -17.38 -14.91 -2.21
N VAL A 82 -16.89 -15.71 -1.28
CA VAL A 82 -16.43 -15.25 0.02
C VAL A 82 -15.00 -15.71 0.18
N ARG A 83 -14.08 -14.77 0.32
CA ARG A 83 -12.67 -15.07 0.55
C ARG A 83 -12.38 -14.99 2.04
N VAL A 84 -11.79 -16.05 2.57
CA VAL A 84 -11.46 -16.16 3.99
C VAL A 84 -10.01 -16.59 4.16
N VAL A 85 -9.46 -16.34 5.35
CA VAL A 85 -8.17 -16.89 5.77
C VAL A 85 -8.34 -17.57 7.13
N ALA A 86 -7.61 -18.66 7.34
CA ALA A 86 -7.39 -19.20 8.67
C ALA A 86 -6.31 -18.39 9.37
N THR A 87 -6.59 -17.84 10.55
CA THR A 87 -5.60 -17.06 11.32
C THR A 87 -4.75 -17.94 12.24
N GLU A 88 -5.22 -19.15 12.53
CA GLU A 88 -4.55 -20.15 13.36
C GLU A 88 -4.66 -21.54 12.72
N PRO A 89 -3.69 -22.43 12.94
CA PRO A 89 -3.76 -23.79 12.44
C PRO A 89 -4.87 -24.58 13.11
N GLY A 90 -5.49 -25.51 12.37
CA GLY A 90 -6.54 -26.38 12.89
C GLY A 90 -7.76 -26.44 12.00
N GLY A 91 -8.86 -26.92 12.56
CA GLY A 91 -10.15 -27.07 11.86
C GLY A 91 -10.94 -25.76 11.86
N TRP A 92 -11.46 -25.43 10.69
CA TRP A 92 -12.32 -24.28 10.43
C TRP A 92 -13.66 -24.72 9.88
N SER A 93 -14.71 -23.98 10.19
CA SER A 93 -16.05 -24.22 9.67
C SER A 93 -16.71 -22.91 9.30
N TRP A 94 -17.62 -22.97 8.34
CA TRP A 94 -18.36 -21.80 7.91
C TRP A 94 -19.83 -22.15 7.62
N LYS A 95 -20.71 -21.15 7.78
CA LYS A 95 -22.12 -21.24 7.41
C LYS A 95 -22.52 -19.96 6.67
N SER A 96 -23.17 -20.12 5.50
CA SER A 96 -23.60 -18.99 4.70
C SER A 96 -24.92 -18.38 5.13
N GLY A 97 -25.06 -17.08 4.84
CA GLY A 97 -26.28 -16.31 4.98
C GLY A 97 -26.37 -15.18 3.95
N SER A 98 -27.55 -14.61 3.79
CA SER A 98 -27.78 -13.43 2.96
C SER A 98 -29.00 -12.64 3.43
N ASN A 99 -29.09 -11.36 2.98
CA ASN A 99 -30.32 -10.57 3.13
C ASN A 99 -31.51 -11.17 2.37
N GLN A 100 -31.24 -12.03 1.38
CA GLN A 100 -32.23 -12.71 0.55
C GLN A 100 -32.64 -14.07 1.17
N LYS A 101 -33.35 -14.05 2.30
CA LYS A 101 -33.65 -15.23 3.15
C LYS A 101 -34.26 -16.42 2.40
N GLY A 102 -34.95 -16.17 1.29
CA GLY A 102 -35.60 -17.24 0.48
C GLY A 102 -34.68 -17.82 -0.60
N ASP A 103 -33.45 -17.42 -0.73
CA ASP A 103 -32.49 -17.97 -1.69
C ASP A 103 -31.67 -19.08 -1.02
N SER A 104 -32.03 -20.36 -1.31
CA SER A 104 -31.36 -21.51 -0.71
C SER A 104 -29.92 -21.69 -1.17
N GLY A 105 -29.54 -21.12 -2.32
CA GLY A 105 -28.16 -21.18 -2.81
C GLY A 105 -27.22 -20.25 -2.07
N LEU A 106 -27.76 -19.21 -1.41
CA LEU A 106 -27.00 -18.24 -0.63
C LEU A 106 -27.11 -18.48 0.88
N ASN A 107 -28.13 -19.20 1.35
CA ASN A 107 -28.37 -19.37 2.76
C ASN A 107 -28.22 -20.83 3.20
N ASN A 108 -27.73 -21.01 4.43
CA ASN A 108 -27.56 -22.30 5.09
C ASN A 108 -26.65 -23.31 4.36
N GLN A 109 -25.85 -22.85 3.40
CA GLN A 109 -24.71 -23.62 2.92
C GLN A 109 -23.67 -23.69 4.04
N SER A 110 -22.92 -24.77 4.13
CA SER A 110 -21.88 -24.93 5.14
C SER A 110 -20.75 -25.80 4.62
N GLY A 111 -19.59 -25.60 5.19
CA GLY A 111 -18.39 -26.36 4.86
C GLY A 111 -17.37 -26.33 5.98
N ARG A 112 -16.31 -27.09 5.78
CA ARG A 112 -15.17 -27.18 6.69
C ARG A 112 -13.89 -27.26 5.89
N PHE A 113 -12.80 -26.76 6.47
CA PHE A 113 -11.46 -26.93 5.93
C PHE A 113 -10.45 -27.01 7.09
N THR A 114 -9.25 -27.46 6.79
CA THR A 114 -8.16 -27.58 7.77
C THR A 114 -6.97 -26.75 7.31
N ALA A 115 -6.42 -25.92 8.19
CA ALA A 115 -5.25 -25.10 7.94
C ALA A 115 -4.03 -25.60 8.69
N ALA A 116 -2.85 -25.58 8.02
CA ALA A 116 -1.55 -25.85 8.62
C ALA A 116 -0.70 -24.57 8.71
N THR A 117 0.32 -24.62 9.55
CA THR A 117 1.34 -23.55 9.60
C THR A 117 2.29 -23.66 8.42
N TRP A 118 2.78 -22.51 7.93
CA TRP A 118 3.93 -22.45 7.05
C TRP A 118 5.22 -22.79 7.81
N THR A 119 6.16 -23.44 7.16
CA THR A 119 7.52 -23.60 7.68
C THR A 119 8.27 -22.27 7.66
N GLU A 120 9.31 -22.10 8.50
CA GLU A 120 10.12 -20.87 8.47
C GLU A 120 10.79 -20.65 7.11
N ALA A 121 11.27 -21.70 6.44
CA ALA A 121 11.84 -21.59 5.08
C ALA A 121 10.82 -21.05 4.06
N GLU A 122 9.55 -21.44 4.17
CA GLU A 122 8.49 -20.93 3.30
C GLU A 122 8.16 -19.46 3.62
N LYS A 123 8.18 -19.07 4.90
CA LYS A 123 7.98 -17.68 5.33
C LYS A 123 9.16 -16.78 4.92
N GLU A 124 10.38 -17.30 4.94
CA GLU A 124 11.56 -16.59 4.42
C GLU A 124 11.50 -16.40 2.91
N ALA A 125 11.05 -17.43 2.18
CA ALA A 125 10.89 -17.36 0.72
C ALA A 125 9.77 -16.39 0.30
N ASN A 126 8.71 -16.26 1.13
CA ASN A 126 7.62 -15.33 0.91
C ASN A 126 7.12 -14.74 2.24
N PRO A 127 7.54 -13.51 2.59
CA PRO A 127 7.21 -12.89 3.88
C PRO A 127 5.72 -12.70 4.15
N VAL A 128 4.85 -12.62 3.13
CA VAL A 128 3.39 -12.48 3.37
C VAL A 128 2.79 -13.70 4.07
N ARG A 129 3.47 -14.85 4.04
CA ARG A 129 3.12 -16.07 4.78
C ARG A 129 3.29 -15.96 6.30
N ARG A 130 3.94 -14.87 6.78
CA ARG A 130 4.04 -14.51 8.21
C ARG A 130 2.74 -13.97 8.79
N GLY A 131 1.74 -13.82 7.94
CA GLY A 131 0.41 -13.34 8.27
C GLY A 131 0.22 -11.86 7.95
N PHE A 132 -1.00 -11.39 8.16
CA PHE A 132 -1.36 -10.04 7.78
C PHE A 132 -0.67 -9.00 8.67
N ILE A 133 -0.32 -7.87 8.06
CA ILE A 133 0.30 -6.77 8.79
C ILE A 133 -0.70 -6.11 9.74
N ARG A 134 -0.18 -5.66 10.88
CA ARG A 134 -0.94 -4.98 11.92
C ARG A 134 -0.04 -3.97 12.64
N PRO A 135 -0.61 -3.00 13.38
CA PRO A 135 0.18 -2.13 14.23
C PRO A 135 1.01 -2.91 15.25
N ALA A 136 2.23 -2.43 15.52
CA ALA A 136 3.07 -2.89 16.61
C ALA A 136 2.41 -2.58 17.98
N GLU A 137 2.91 -3.15 19.06
CA GLU A 137 2.33 -2.98 20.40
C GLU A 137 2.30 -1.50 20.84
N ASN A 138 3.33 -0.73 20.48
CA ASN A 138 3.37 0.71 20.76
C ASN A 138 2.55 1.58 19.78
N GLY A 139 1.95 0.98 18.75
CA GLY A 139 1.09 1.63 17.79
C GLY A 139 1.78 2.42 16.68
N HIS A 140 3.11 2.57 16.66
CA HIS A 140 3.80 3.46 15.72
C HIS A 140 4.36 2.77 14.47
N ALA A 141 4.66 1.48 14.56
CA ALA A 141 5.22 0.68 13.47
C ALA A 141 4.28 -0.44 13.05
N LEU A 142 4.67 -1.22 12.05
CA LEU A 142 3.91 -2.37 11.56
C LEU A 142 4.67 -3.68 11.82
N LEU A 143 3.91 -4.75 12.06
CA LEU A 143 4.36 -6.12 12.21
C LEU A 143 3.55 -7.05 11.31
N TYR A 144 4.14 -8.14 10.88
CA TYR A 144 3.37 -9.32 10.49
C TYR A 144 2.66 -9.97 11.69
N ALA A 145 1.65 -10.79 11.45
CA ALA A 145 0.89 -11.45 12.51
C ALA A 145 1.73 -12.33 13.44
N ASP A 146 2.86 -12.89 12.95
CA ASP A 146 3.80 -13.68 13.74
C ASP A 146 4.77 -12.83 14.59
N GLY A 147 4.64 -11.50 14.55
CA GLY A 147 5.48 -10.57 15.31
C GLY A 147 6.74 -10.10 14.58
N THR A 148 7.02 -10.62 13.39
CA THR A 148 8.16 -10.16 12.57
C THR A 148 7.94 -8.71 12.14
N PRO A 149 8.94 -7.83 12.27
CA PRO A 149 8.84 -6.45 11.81
C PRO A 149 8.50 -6.32 10.33
N PHE A 150 7.60 -5.39 9.99
CA PHE A 150 7.31 -4.99 8.63
C PHE A 150 7.60 -3.51 8.45
N PHE A 151 8.54 -3.19 7.59
CA PHE A 151 8.84 -1.83 7.13
C PHE A 151 8.50 -1.74 5.64
N MET A 152 7.51 -0.91 5.31
CA MET A 152 7.05 -0.76 3.93
C MET A 152 8.10 -0.04 3.08
N VAL A 153 8.45 -0.64 1.97
CA VAL A 153 9.24 -0.07 0.88
C VAL A 153 8.36 -0.10 -0.36
N GLY A 154 7.57 0.96 -0.54
CA GLY A 154 6.53 1.03 -1.56
C GLY A 154 6.93 1.84 -2.78
N ASP A 155 6.28 1.57 -3.92
CA ASP A 155 6.35 2.41 -5.12
C ASP A 155 4.94 2.84 -5.56
N THR A 156 4.81 4.00 -6.18
CA THR A 156 3.53 4.58 -6.55
C THR A 156 3.19 4.25 -7.99
N TRP A 157 2.18 3.36 -8.18
CA TRP A 157 1.68 2.88 -9.47
C TRP A 157 0.17 3.04 -9.57
N LEU A 158 -0.32 4.28 -9.50
CA LEU A 158 -1.74 4.56 -9.30
C LEU A 158 -2.64 3.94 -10.37
N ALA A 159 -2.21 3.95 -11.64
CA ALA A 159 -3.00 3.41 -12.75
C ALA A 159 -2.68 1.95 -13.10
N ALA A 160 -2.00 1.20 -12.23
CA ALA A 160 -1.61 -0.18 -12.52
C ALA A 160 -2.80 -1.15 -12.67
N SER A 161 -4.00 -0.79 -12.21
CA SER A 161 -5.23 -1.54 -12.45
C SER A 161 -5.74 -1.43 -13.90
N THR A 162 -5.28 -0.43 -14.66
CA THR A 162 -5.77 -0.11 -16.01
C THR A 162 -4.95 -0.79 -17.11
N TRP A 163 -5.40 -0.59 -18.35
CA TRP A 163 -4.74 -1.07 -19.56
C TRP A 163 -3.33 -0.51 -19.78
N ARG A 164 -2.96 0.57 -19.10
CA ARG A 164 -1.63 1.18 -19.20
C ARG A 164 -0.50 0.29 -18.70
N LEU A 165 -0.81 -0.59 -17.79
CA LEU A 165 0.14 -1.60 -17.32
C LEU A 165 -0.51 -2.98 -17.47
N PRO A 166 -0.49 -3.58 -18.67
CA PRO A 166 -1.05 -4.91 -18.90
C PRO A 166 -0.33 -5.95 -18.05
N PHE A 167 -0.99 -7.07 -17.78
CA PHE A 167 -0.39 -8.09 -16.92
C PHE A 167 0.91 -8.65 -17.49
N ARG A 168 0.90 -8.98 -18.79
CA ARG A 168 2.07 -9.51 -19.49
C ARG A 168 2.78 -8.43 -20.31
N SER A 169 4.09 -8.47 -20.31
CA SER A 169 4.89 -7.65 -21.22
C SER A 169 4.66 -8.04 -22.68
N THR A 170 4.69 -7.04 -23.54
CA THR A 170 4.73 -7.22 -25.00
C THR A 170 6.15 -7.06 -25.57
N CYS A 171 7.10 -6.62 -24.74
CA CYS A 171 8.52 -6.56 -25.09
C CYS A 171 9.19 -7.90 -24.81
N THR A 172 10.09 -8.29 -25.69
CA THR A 172 10.96 -9.48 -25.54
C THR A 172 12.29 -9.06 -24.93
N ALA A 173 12.30 -8.55 -23.70
CA ALA A 173 13.55 -8.23 -23.02
C ALA A 173 14.10 -9.50 -22.35
N ASP A 174 15.23 -9.98 -22.84
CA ASP A 174 15.90 -11.18 -22.31
C ASP A 174 16.48 -11.00 -20.88
N ASN A 175 16.42 -9.78 -20.28
CA ASN A 175 17.10 -9.45 -19.03
C ASN A 175 16.27 -8.66 -18.01
N TYR A 176 14.95 -8.66 -18.06
CA TYR A 176 14.09 -7.86 -17.17
C TYR A 176 14.39 -6.33 -17.15
N GLU A 177 15.11 -5.83 -18.16
CA GLU A 177 15.36 -4.41 -18.29
C GLU A 177 14.07 -3.68 -18.67
N PRO A 178 13.61 -2.69 -17.88
CA PRO A 178 12.42 -1.93 -18.21
C PRO A 178 12.54 -1.24 -19.58
N GLY A 179 11.52 -1.41 -20.40
CA GLY A 179 11.47 -0.84 -21.74
C GLY A 179 10.03 -0.70 -22.24
N PRO A 180 9.84 -0.13 -23.45
CA PRO A 180 8.53 -0.01 -24.05
C PRO A 180 7.80 -1.35 -24.09
N GLY A 181 6.55 -1.39 -23.62
CA GLY A 181 5.76 -2.61 -23.57
C GLY A 181 6.00 -3.49 -22.34
N ILE A 182 6.69 -2.97 -21.32
CA ILE A 182 6.79 -3.65 -20.02
C ILE A 182 5.38 -3.91 -19.44
N GLY A 183 5.18 -5.11 -18.92
CA GLY A 183 3.96 -5.50 -18.21
C GLY A 183 4.15 -5.49 -16.70
N PHE A 184 3.03 -5.72 -16.01
CA PHE A 184 2.96 -5.69 -14.56
C PHE A 184 3.91 -6.70 -13.89
N GLU A 185 3.97 -7.94 -14.41
CA GLU A 185 4.83 -8.99 -13.83
C GLU A 185 6.30 -8.57 -13.83
N ASP A 186 6.82 -8.11 -14.98
CA ASP A 186 8.23 -7.74 -15.09
C ASP A 186 8.57 -6.48 -14.29
N ALA A 187 7.66 -5.52 -14.26
CA ALA A 187 7.82 -4.32 -13.44
C ALA A 187 7.88 -4.66 -11.93
N VAL A 188 7.02 -5.57 -11.45
CA VAL A 188 7.04 -6.06 -10.06
C VAL A 188 8.36 -6.78 -9.78
N MET A 189 8.80 -7.66 -10.68
CA MET A 189 10.07 -8.37 -10.50
C MET A 189 11.26 -7.43 -10.49
N TYR A 190 11.26 -6.40 -11.33
CA TYR A 190 12.31 -5.37 -11.33
C TYR A 190 12.37 -4.64 -9.98
N ARG A 191 11.21 -4.21 -9.43
CA ARG A 191 11.16 -3.58 -8.11
C ARG A 191 11.52 -4.54 -6.97
N LYS A 192 11.15 -5.80 -7.09
CA LYS A 192 11.56 -6.83 -6.12
C LYS A 192 13.08 -6.95 -6.02
N HIS A 193 13.78 -6.93 -7.15
CA HIS A 193 15.25 -6.95 -7.17
C HIS A 193 15.86 -5.69 -6.54
N GLN A 194 15.17 -4.56 -6.59
CA GLN A 194 15.57 -3.32 -5.90
C GLN A 194 15.18 -3.29 -4.42
N GLY A 195 14.58 -4.38 -3.88
CA GLY A 195 14.22 -4.50 -2.46
C GLY A 195 12.87 -3.92 -2.07
N PHE A 196 12.01 -3.57 -3.03
CA PHE A 196 10.63 -3.17 -2.77
C PHE A 196 9.78 -4.35 -2.31
N ASN A 197 8.80 -4.05 -1.45
CA ASN A 197 7.85 -5.02 -0.90
C ASN A 197 6.40 -4.55 -0.95
N SER A 198 6.15 -3.42 -1.62
CA SER A 198 4.82 -2.84 -1.77
C SER A 198 4.71 -2.04 -3.06
N VAL A 199 3.48 -1.94 -3.55
CA VAL A 199 3.06 -0.96 -4.57
C VAL A 199 1.73 -0.35 -4.14
N SER A 200 1.56 0.96 -4.40
CA SER A 200 0.29 1.66 -4.24
C SER A 200 -0.45 1.69 -5.57
N THR A 201 -1.71 1.25 -5.61
CA THR A 201 -2.53 1.27 -6.82
C THR A 201 -3.99 1.56 -6.49
N ILE A 202 -4.67 2.25 -7.41
CA ILE A 202 -6.10 2.57 -7.30
C ILE A 202 -6.91 1.51 -8.07
N ALA A 203 -7.87 0.89 -7.41
CA ALA A 203 -8.68 -0.17 -8.00
C ALA A 203 -9.49 0.33 -9.21
N ALA A 204 -10.11 1.50 -9.10
CA ALA A 204 -10.83 2.13 -10.21
C ALA A 204 -10.25 3.53 -10.47
N PHE A 205 -9.22 3.58 -11.28
CA PHE A 205 -8.47 4.81 -11.57
C PHE A 205 -8.93 5.45 -12.87
N PRO A 206 -9.46 6.69 -12.84
CA PRO A 206 -9.67 7.48 -14.04
C PRO A 206 -8.31 7.92 -14.58
N ASN A 207 -7.99 7.47 -15.76
CA ASN A 207 -6.71 7.78 -16.39
C ASN A 207 -6.88 8.85 -17.46
N TRP A 208 -6.77 10.11 -17.08
CA TRP A 208 -6.91 11.26 -17.98
C TRP A 208 -5.79 11.42 -19.01
N GLU A 209 -4.72 10.65 -18.89
CA GLU A 209 -3.64 10.65 -19.88
C GLU A 209 -3.72 9.48 -20.85
N ALA A 210 -4.75 8.65 -20.71
CA ALA A 210 -4.85 7.37 -21.38
C ALA A 210 -4.78 7.43 -22.91
N ASP A 211 -5.42 8.39 -23.53
CA ASP A 211 -5.49 8.49 -24.98
C ASP A 211 -4.85 9.80 -25.46
N TYR A 212 -3.79 10.20 -24.81
CA TYR A 212 -3.11 11.44 -25.09
C TYR A 212 -2.69 11.55 -26.56
N HIS A 213 -3.17 12.58 -27.21
CA HIS A 213 -2.74 12.97 -28.54
C HIS A 213 -2.57 14.49 -28.58
N PRO A 214 -1.37 15.03 -28.89
CA PRO A 214 -1.09 16.46 -28.81
C PRO A 214 -2.10 17.37 -29.49
N SER A 215 -2.57 16.97 -30.67
CA SER A 215 -3.56 17.73 -31.44
C SER A 215 -4.96 17.76 -30.80
N THR A 216 -5.20 16.91 -29.82
CA THR A 216 -6.51 16.81 -29.15
C THR A 216 -6.57 17.70 -27.92
N TYR A 217 -5.40 18.11 -27.40
CA TYR A 217 -5.27 18.80 -26.13
C TYR A 217 -4.92 20.28 -26.21
N ALA A 218 -4.64 20.76 -27.41
CA ALA A 218 -4.41 22.18 -27.64
C ALA A 218 -5.70 22.86 -28.11
N ASP A 219 -6.00 24.05 -27.61
CA ASP A 219 -7.01 24.90 -28.18
C ASP A 219 -6.58 25.42 -29.57
N SER A 220 -7.45 26.20 -30.23
CA SER A 220 -7.17 26.77 -31.53
C SER A 220 -5.94 27.69 -31.58
N ASN A 221 -5.42 28.10 -30.43
CA ASN A 221 -4.22 28.95 -30.27
C ASN A 221 -2.98 28.14 -29.91
N GLY A 222 -3.08 26.81 -29.87
CA GLY A 222 -1.99 25.93 -29.45
C GLY A 222 -1.75 25.91 -27.92
N VAL A 223 -2.66 26.47 -27.15
CA VAL A 223 -2.58 26.45 -25.69
C VAL A 223 -3.06 25.11 -25.18
N TYR A 224 -2.26 24.49 -24.36
CA TYR A 224 -2.54 23.20 -23.74
C TYR A 224 -3.78 23.27 -22.86
N LEU A 225 -4.75 22.43 -23.14
CA LEU A 225 -5.92 22.28 -22.28
C LEU A 225 -5.53 21.38 -21.10
N ARG A 226 -5.52 21.93 -19.91
CA ARG A 226 -5.14 21.24 -18.68
C ARG A 226 -6.01 20.02 -18.39
N ASN A 227 -7.25 20.04 -18.83
CA ASN A 227 -8.23 18.99 -18.68
C ASN A 227 -8.56 18.32 -20.03
N ALA A 228 -7.54 17.96 -20.75
CA ALA A 228 -7.68 17.39 -22.07
C ALA A 228 -8.53 16.11 -22.09
N TRP A 229 -8.51 15.34 -21.03
CA TRP A 229 -9.34 14.15 -20.86
C TRP A 229 -10.82 14.47 -20.66
N GLU A 230 -11.22 15.66 -20.20
CA GLU A 230 -12.60 16.12 -20.25
C GLU A 230 -13.12 16.16 -21.69
N LYS A 231 -12.25 16.42 -22.65
CA LYS A 231 -12.58 16.41 -24.06
C LYS A 231 -12.89 15.01 -24.60
N PHE A 232 -12.26 13.98 -24.06
CA PHE A 232 -12.63 12.60 -24.37
C PHE A 232 -14.00 12.23 -23.85
N ASP A 233 -14.38 12.81 -22.73
CA ASP A 233 -15.69 12.62 -22.15
C ASP A 233 -16.78 13.24 -23.02
N TYR A 234 -16.46 14.31 -23.69
CA TYR A 234 -17.39 14.95 -24.66
C TYR A 234 -17.60 14.11 -25.91
N ASP A 235 -16.61 13.35 -26.33
CA ASP A 235 -16.73 12.46 -27.50
C ASP A 235 -17.41 11.14 -27.13
N VAL A 236 -17.53 10.81 -25.84
CA VAL A 236 -18.27 9.66 -25.36
C VAL A 236 -19.68 10.08 -24.97
N ALA A 237 -20.60 9.88 -25.88
CA ALA A 237 -22.06 9.88 -25.64
C ALA A 237 -22.65 11.14 -24.98
N GLY A 238 -22.24 12.31 -25.41
CA GLY A 238 -22.91 13.53 -24.99
C GLY A 238 -22.69 13.92 -23.53
N ALA A 239 -21.59 13.51 -22.97
CA ALA A 239 -21.09 13.97 -21.65
C ALA A 239 -20.79 15.48 -21.60
N ASN A 240 -21.03 16.17 -22.67
CA ASN A 240 -21.24 17.62 -22.70
C ASN A 240 -22.31 18.09 -21.77
N GLY A 241 -22.70 17.12 -20.97
CA GLY A 241 -23.65 17.25 -19.96
C GLY A 241 -24.17 18.57 -19.72
N THR A 242 -25.21 18.50 -19.56
CA THR A 242 -26.02 19.60 -19.13
C THR A 242 -25.76 19.90 -17.66
N ASP A 243 -25.02 19.02 -16.98
CA ASP A 243 -24.75 19.21 -15.56
C ASP A 243 -23.45 19.98 -15.31
N ALA A 244 -23.60 21.24 -14.88
CA ALA A 244 -22.50 22.13 -14.57
C ALA A 244 -21.66 21.65 -13.38
N SER A 245 -22.23 20.83 -12.46
CA SER A 245 -21.51 20.34 -11.29
C SER A 245 -20.43 19.33 -11.64
N ILE A 246 -20.69 18.51 -12.67
CA ILE A 246 -19.70 17.57 -13.19
C ILE A 246 -18.62 18.30 -14.00
N ARG A 247 -19.01 19.37 -14.70
CA ARG A 247 -18.08 20.21 -15.47
C ARG A 247 -17.16 21.03 -14.60
N SER A 248 -17.63 21.46 -13.42
CA SER A 248 -16.82 22.23 -12.49
C SER A 248 -15.80 21.38 -11.76
N SER A 249 -15.94 20.05 -11.78
CA SER A 249 -14.90 19.22 -11.24
C SER A 249 -13.63 19.45 -12.08
N TYR A 250 -12.59 19.90 -11.42
CA TYR A 250 -11.33 20.30 -12.02
C TYR A 250 -10.68 19.20 -12.87
N TRP A 251 -11.04 17.96 -12.63
CA TRP A 251 -10.52 16.77 -13.27
C TRP A 251 -11.61 16.02 -14.05
N GLY A 252 -12.75 16.65 -14.30
CA GLY A 252 -13.86 16.09 -15.03
C GLY A 252 -14.53 14.90 -14.35
N SER A 253 -15.52 14.39 -15.00
CA SER A 253 -16.21 13.22 -14.52
C SER A 253 -15.36 11.97 -14.70
N CYS A 254 -15.57 11.03 -13.83
CA CYS A 254 -15.06 9.69 -13.95
C CYS A 254 -15.73 9.00 -15.14
N THR A 255 -15.15 9.10 -16.31
CA THR A 255 -15.72 8.44 -17.47
C THR A 255 -15.19 7.04 -17.63
N ALA A 256 -16.03 6.27 -18.27
CA ALA A 256 -15.79 4.91 -18.60
C ALA A 256 -14.50 4.68 -19.39
N LYS A 257 -14.15 5.62 -20.26
CA LYS A 257 -13.01 5.51 -21.16
C LYS A 257 -11.68 5.41 -20.46
N ASN A 258 -11.56 6.08 -19.32
CA ASN A 258 -10.31 6.19 -18.57
C ASN A 258 -10.08 5.05 -17.57
N MET A 259 -11.13 4.33 -17.18
CA MET A 259 -11.04 3.30 -16.14
C MET A 259 -10.95 1.86 -16.66
N ARG A 260 -10.89 1.62 -17.95
CA ARG A 260 -10.88 0.26 -18.51
C ARG A 260 -9.60 -0.52 -18.17
N ASP A 261 -9.76 -1.82 -18.00
CA ASP A 261 -8.65 -2.75 -17.91
C ASP A 261 -7.99 -3.05 -19.29
N GLU A 262 -7.01 -3.92 -19.33
CA GLU A 262 -6.31 -4.34 -20.54
C GLU A 262 -7.20 -5.09 -21.55
N TYR A 263 -8.37 -5.58 -21.12
CA TYR A 263 -9.35 -6.26 -21.97
C TYR A 263 -10.51 -5.34 -22.41
N GLY A 264 -10.47 -4.07 -22.01
CA GLY A 264 -11.49 -3.08 -22.32
C GLY A 264 -12.69 -3.08 -21.38
N HIS A 265 -12.65 -3.83 -20.28
CA HIS A 265 -13.71 -3.83 -19.29
C HIS A 265 -13.62 -2.57 -18.42
N LEU A 266 -14.78 -2.04 -18.07
CA LEU A 266 -14.93 -0.93 -17.14
C LEU A 266 -15.27 -1.45 -15.76
N PRO A 267 -14.85 -0.79 -14.65
CA PRO A 267 -15.21 -1.20 -13.30
C PRO A 267 -16.71 -1.07 -13.01
N PHE A 268 -17.38 -0.13 -13.67
CA PHE A 268 -18.80 0.10 -13.60
C PHE A 268 -19.43 0.12 -15.00
N GLU A 269 -20.68 -0.30 -15.13
CA GLU A 269 -21.43 -0.13 -16.38
C GLU A 269 -21.69 1.35 -16.64
N MET A 270 -21.98 1.70 -17.89
CA MET A 270 -22.39 3.05 -18.22
C MET A 270 -23.84 3.30 -17.81
N SER A 271 -24.09 4.46 -17.22
CA SER A 271 -25.44 4.87 -16.87
C SER A 271 -26.31 5.06 -18.12
N VAL A 272 -27.47 4.44 -18.12
CA VAL A 272 -28.48 4.65 -19.18
C VAL A 272 -29.23 5.98 -18.98
N ALA A 273 -29.38 6.40 -17.73
CA ALA A 273 -30.09 7.61 -17.35
C ALA A 273 -29.24 8.89 -17.54
N HIS A 274 -27.92 8.77 -17.39
CA HIS A 274 -26.98 9.89 -17.36
C HIS A 274 -25.83 9.61 -18.32
N ALA A 275 -25.94 10.10 -19.56
CA ALA A 275 -24.95 9.84 -20.60
C ALA A 275 -23.54 10.32 -20.19
N GLY A 276 -22.53 9.46 -20.37
CA GLY A 276 -21.14 9.76 -20.05
C GLY A 276 -20.76 9.53 -18.58
N VAL A 277 -21.68 9.14 -17.72
CA VAL A 277 -21.46 8.86 -16.31
C VAL A 277 -21.44 7.36 -16.05
N SER A 278 -20.53 6.89 -15.21
CA SER A 278 -20.53 5.52 -14.73
C SER A 278 -21.76 5.26 -13.85
N ASP A 279 -22.41 4.11 -14.01
CA ASP A 279 -23.46 3.64 -13.10
C ASP A 279 -22.79 2.98 -11.87
N PHE A 280 -22.55 3.77 -10.84
CA PHE A 280 -21.85 3.31 -9.63
C PHE A 280 -22.62 2.26 -8.82
N ASP A 281 -23.88 2.03 -9.15
CA ASP A 281 -24.69 0.93 -8.60
C ASP A 281 -24.72 -0.32 -9.51
N ARG A 282 -23.96 -0.32 -10.61
CA ARG A 282 -23.79 -1.45 -11.53
C ARG A 282 -22.31 -1.78 -11.74
N ILE A 283 -21.75 -2.52 -10.80
CA ILE A 283 -20.35 -2.94 -10.86
C ILE A 283 -20.15 -4.01 -11.93
N ASN A 284 -18.97 -4.03 -12.55
CA ASN A 284 -18.60 -5.03 -13.55
C ASN A 284 -17.55 -6.01 -12.99
N PRO A 285 -17.92 -7.21 -12.58
CA PRO A 285 -17.00 -8.18 -12.00
C PRO A 285 -15.81 -8.55 -12.88
N LYS A 286 -15.94 -8.49 -14.22
CA LYS A 286 -14.85 -8.84 -15.14
C LYS A 286 -13.63 -7.94 -14.99
N TYR A 287 -13.84 -6.65 -14.75
CA TYR A 287 -12.75 -5.73 -14.45
C TYR A 287 -11.98 -6.16 -13.20
N PHE A 288 -12.69 -6.48 -12.14
CA PHE A 288 -12.08 -6.88 -10.86
C PHE A 288 -11.45 -8.29 -10.93
N GLN A 289 -11.93 -9.17 -11.80
CA GLN A 289 -11.24 -10.45 -12.10
C GLN A 289 -9.88 -10.23 -12.78
N SER A 290 -9.73 -9.15 -13.54
CA SER A 290 -8.42 -8.73 -14.06
C SER A 290 -7.50 -8.24 -12.94
N LEU A 291 -8.03 -7.40 -12.03
CA LEU A 291 -7.28 -6.90 -10.87
C LEU A 291 -6.90 -8.03 -9.89
N ASP A 292 -7.76 -9.05 -9.73
CA ASP A 292 -7.47 -10.25 -8.90
C ASP A 292 -6.14 -10.89 -9.27
N LYS A 293 -5.85 -11.00 -10.58
CA LYS A 293 -4.60 -11.61 -11.07
C LYS A 293 -3.37 -10.80 -10.63
N LYS A 294 -3.47 -9.48 -10.68
CA LYS A 294 -2.38 -8.58 -10.27
C LYS A 294 -2.13 -8.65 -8.77
N LEU A 295 -3.17 -8.64 -7.95
CA LEU A 295 -3.04 -8.74 -6.50
C LEU A 295 -2.57 -10.14 -6.05
N ALA A 296 -3.04 -11.20 -6.70
CA ALA A 296 -2.55 -12.55 -6.45
C ALA A 296 -1.05 -12.65 -6.75
N PHE A 297 -0.61 -12.12 -7.89
CA PHE A 297 0.81 -12.09 -8.25
C PHE A 297 1.66 -11.30 -7.25
N LEU A 298 1.19 -10.12 -6.78
CA LEU A 298 1.88 -9.37 -5.71
C LEU A 298 2.05 -10.22 -4.45
N SER A 299 0.99 -10.89 -4.01
CA SER A 299 1.04 -11.79 -2.85
C SER A 299 2.01 -12.96 -3.05
N GLU A 300 2.02 -13.57 -4.23
CA GLU A 300 2.97 -14.63 -4.60
C GLU A 300 4.42 -14.14 -4.59
N GLN A 301 4.65 -12.88 -4.96
CA GLN A 301 5.98 -12.28 -4.97
C GLN A 301 6.41 -11.70 -3.61
N GLY A 302 5.57 -11.78 -2.57
CA GLY A 302 5.89 -11.31 -1.22
C GLY A 302 5.60 -9.83 -1.00
N PHE A 303 4.79 -9.20 -1.85
CA PHE A 303 4.38 -7.82 -1.73
C PHE A 303 3.13 -7.68 -0.87
N VAL A 304 3.11 -6.62 -0.08
CA VAL A 304 1.93 -6.14 0.66
C VAL A 304 1.46 -4.86 -0.02
N PRO A 305 0.49 -4.92 -0.95
CA PRO A 305 0.05 -3.73 -1.67
C PRO A 305 -0.69 -2.75 -0.77
N LEU A 306 -0.62 -1.46 -1.13
CA LEU A 306 -1.58 -0.46 -0.72
C LEU A 306 -2.65 -0.38 -1.81
N LEU A 307 -3.85 -0.84 -1.49
CA LEU A 307 -4.98 -0.82 -2.41
C LEU A 307 -5.92 0.32 -2.07
N GLU A 308 -6.06 1.25 -3.00
CA GLU A 308 -6.99 2.35 -2.91
C GLU A 308 -8.28 2.03 -3.67
N THR A 309 -9.42 2.53 -3.20
CA THR A 309 -10.70 2.18 -3.83
C THR A 309 -10.91 2.88 -5.15
N VAL A 310 -10.96 4.20 -5.13
CA VAL A 310 -11.22 5.07 -6.27
C VAL A 310 -10.62 6.44 -5.99
N ARG A 311 -10.39 7.21 -7.04
CA ARG A 311 -9.92 8.57 -6.89
C ARG A 311 -11.07 9.55 -6.68
N ARG A 312 -10.81 10.66 -5.99
CA ARG A 312 -11.78 11.74 -5.70
C ARG A 312 -12.59 12.21 -6.90
N ASP A 313 -12.01 12.12 -8.10
CA ASP A 313 -12.64 12.61 -9.34
C ASP A 313 -13.96 11.91 -9.67
N ALA A 314 -14.16 10.72 -9.12
CA ALA A 314 -15.44 10.02 -9.21
C ALA A 314 -16.54 10.66 -8.34
N GLY A 315 -16.15 11.35 -7.27
CA GLY A 315 -17.05 11.87 -6.24
C GLY A 315 -18.15 12.79 -6.77
N PRO A 316 -17.85 13.82 -7.57
CA PRO A 316 -18.88 14.75 -8.07
C PRO A 316 -20.00 14.06 -8.84
N SER A 317 -19.66 13.17 -9.76
CA SER A 317 -20.66 12.40 -10.53
C SER A 317 -21.43 11.44 -9.62
N TRP A 318 -20.73 10.83 -8.69
CA TRP A 318 -21.36 9.90 -7.74
C TRP A 318 -22.40 10.60 -6.89
N ASN A 319 -22.04 11.75 -6.31
CA ASN A 319 -22.94 12.53 -5.46
C ASN A 319 -24.11 13.14 -6.25
N ALA A 320 -23.88 13.55 -7.51
CA ALA A 320 -24.88 14.20 -8.33
C ALA A 320 -26.02 13.26 -8.77
N TYR A 321 -25.73 11.97 -8.96
CA TYR A 321 -26.67 11.04 -9.60
C TYR A 321 -27.04 9.82 -8.75
N PHE A 322 -26.38 9.62 -7.63
CA PHE A 322 -26.58 8.46 -6.75
C PHE A 322 -26.70 8.89 -5.30
N ASP A 323 -27.22 8.03 -4.44
CA ASP A 323 -27.08 8.16 -2.98
C ASP A 323 -25.62 7.86 -2.64
N PHE A 324 -24.79 8.91 -2.63
CA PHE A 324 -23.34 8.79 -2.44
C PHE A 324 -22.99 7.97 -1.21
N LYS A 325 -23.61 8.26 -0.06
CA LYS A 325 -23.33 7.60 1.20
C LYS A 325 -23.54 6.08 1.13
N VAL A 326 -24.65 5.65 0.55
CA VAL A 326 -25.00 4.22 0.42
C VAL A 326 -24.21 3.56 -0.70
N SER A 327 -24.14 4.21 -1.85
CA SER A 327 -23.50 3.67 -3.06
C SER A 327 -21.98 3.56 -2.90
N PHE A 328 -21.33 4.61 -2.40
CA PHE A 328 -19.89 4.59 -2.12
C PHE A 328 -19.54 3.56 -1.03
N SER A 329 -20.29 3.49 0.07
CA SER A 329 -20.08 2.51 1.12
C SER A 329 -20.21 1.07 0.61
N ARG A 330 -21.15 0.82 -0.31
CA ARG A 330 -21.30 -0.50 -0.96
C ARG A 330 -20.07 -0.84 -1.81
N TYR A 331 -19.50 0.12 -2.51
CA TYR A 331 -18.28 -0.08 -3.30
C TYR A 331 -17.06 -0.33 -2.41
N VAL A 332 -16.88 0.45 -1.34
CA VAL A 332 -15.84 0.20 -0.34
C VAL A 332 -15.98 -1.22 0.22
N GLN A 333 -17.21 -1.63 0.55
CA GLN A 333 -17.47 -3.00 1.04
C GLN A 333 -17.20 -4.07 -0.02
N TYR A 334 -17.53 -3.82 -1.28
CA TYR A 334 -17.26 -4.77 -2.35
C TYR A 334 -15.75 -5.08 -2.46
N LEU A 335 -14.92 -4.04 -2.42
CA LEU A 335 -13.47 -4.21 -2.46
C LEU A 335 -12.93 -4.86 -1.17
N ALA A 336 -13.43 -4.44 -0.01
CA ALA A 336 -13.07 -5.06 1.27
C ALA A 336 -13.43 -6.55 1.30
N SER A 337 -14.58 -6.94 0.75
CA SER A 337 -14.98 -8.35 0.63
C SER A 337 -14.12 -9.12 -0.37
N ARG A 338 -13.78 -8.49 -1.51
CA ARG A 338 -13.02 -9.15 -2.58
C ARG A 338 -11.54 -9.32 -2.23
N TYR A 339 -10.97 -8.34 -1.53
CA TYR A 339 -9.53 -8.27 -1.27
C TYR A 339 -9.14 -8.38 0.19
N GLY A 340 -10.09 -8.44 1.10
CA GLY A 340 -9.84 -8.57 2.55
C GLY A 340 -9.18 -9.88 2.98
N ALA A 341 -9.06 -10.88 2.10
CA ALA A 341 -8.28 -12.09 2.32
C ALA A 341 -6.84 -12.01 1.76
N PHE A 342 -6.41 -10.82 1.36
CA PHE A 342 -5.02 -10.53 1.00
C PHE A 342 -4.35 -9.71 2.11
N ASN A 343 -3.05 -9.92 2.29
CA ASN A 343 -2.24 -9.05 3.14
C ASN A 343 -2.05 -7.72 2.42
N LEU A 344 -2.71 -6.66 2.88
CA LEU A 344 -2.70 -5.34 2.23
C LEU A 344 -2.91 -4.20 3.25
N ILE A 345 -2.57 -2.98 2.84
CA ILE A 345 -3.05 -1.74 3.45
C ILE A 345 -4.24 -1.28 2.62
N TYR A 346 -5.36 -0.97 3.26
CA TYR A 346 -6.59 -0.57 2.58
C TYR A 346 -6.79 0.94 2.67
N SER A 347 -6.70 1.63 1.52
CA SER A 347 -7.01 3.05 1.42
C SER A 347 -8.42 3.21 0.87
N VAL A 348 -9.30 3.76 1.72
CA VAL A 348 -10.74 3.84 1.42
C VAL A 348 -11.10 4.87 0.35
N ILE A 349 -10.17 5.76 0.01
CA ILE A 349 -10.28 6.76 -1.07
C ILE A 349 -8.89 7.33 -1.37
N HIS A 350 -8.67 7.77 -2.62
CA HIS A 350 -7.53 8.60 -2.99
C HIS A 350 -7.95 10.07 -3.05
N LEU A 351 -7.54 10.83 -2.03
CA LEU A 351 -7.97 12.21 -1.81
C LEU A 351 -6.79 13.20 -1.81
N ASP A 352 -5.85 13.02 -2.75
CA ASP A 352 -4.58 13.75 -2.83
C ASP A 352 -4.73 15.28 -2.99
N TRP A 353 -5.90 15.74 -3.43
CA TRP A 353 -6.19 17.14 -3.57
C TRP A 353 -7.72 17.37 -3.57
N ILE A 354 -8.15 18.39 -2.82
CA ILE A 354 -9.55 18.82 -2.76
C ILE A 354 -9.56 20.30 -3.16
N PRO A 355 -9.87 20.63 -4.42
CA PRO A 355 -10.01 22.02 -4.85
C PRO A 355 -11.26 22.66 -4.23
N ASP A 356 -11.24 23.99 -4.10
CA ASP A 356 -12.33 24.75 -3.47
C ASP A 356 -13.69 24.56 -4.15
N ASP A 357 -13.67 24.21 -5.45
CA ASP A 357 -14.87 23.95 -6.28
C ASP A 357 -15.25 22.46 -6.33
N PHE A 358 -14.58 21.60 -5.57
CA PHE A 358 -14.89 20.18 -5.51
C PHE A 358 -16.15 19.94 -4.70
N SER A 359 -17.12 19.22 -5.26
CA SER A 359 -18.45 19.08 -4.66
C SER A 359 -18.54 18.14 -3.46
N LEU A 360 -17.48 17.39 -3.14
CA LEU A 360 -17.40 16.51 -1.98
C LEU A 360 -16.28 16.94 -1.05
N THR A 361 -16.61 17.06 0.22
CA THR A 361 -15.68 17.39 1.30
C THR A 361 -15.14 16.15 1.99
N ALA A 362 -14.07 16.30 2.77
CA ALA A 362 -13.58 15.23 3.64
C ALA A 362 -14.65 14.76 4.64
N GLU A 363 -15.53 15.68 5.10
CA GLU A 363 -16.63 15.37 6.02
C GLU A 363 -17.66 14.43 5.37
N GLU A 364 -18.06 14.68 4.12
CA GLU A 364 -19.01 13.81 3.41
C GLU A 364 -18.42 12.40 3.17
N PHE A 365 -17.12 12.30 2.85
CA PHE A 365 -16.44 11.01 2.81
C PHE A 365 -16.41 10.34 4.19
N ASN A 366 -16.12 11.09 5.26
CA ASN A 366 -16.11 10.56 6.62
C ASN A 366 -17.48 10.01 7.03
N GLU A 367 -18.56 10.72 6.74
CA GLU A 367 -19.93 10.25 7.00
C GLU A 367 -20.24 8.94 6.28
N ALA A 368 -19.84 8.82 5.01
CA ALA A 368 -20.03 7.59 4.23
C ALA A 368 -19.20 6.41 4.79
N LEU A 369 -17.99 6.68 5.31
CA LEU A 369 -17.12 5.67 5.89
C LEU A 369 -17.56 5.25 7.30
N ILE A 370 -18.12 6.16 8.09
CA ILE A 370 -18.77 5.83 9.36
C ILE A 370 -19.99 4.92 9.08
N TYR A 371 -20.84 5.29 8.11
CA TYR A 371 -21.96 4.46 7.70
C TYR A 371 -21.51 3.06 7.21
N HIS A 372 -20.40 2.99 6.47
CA HIS A 372 -19.79 1.72 6.07
C HIS A 372 -19.41 0.88 7.29
N LEU A 373 -18.70 1.46 8.24
CA LEU A 373 -18.25 0.78 9.45
C LEU A 373 -19.43 0.27 10.30
N GLU A 374 -20.47 1.07 10.46
CA GLU A 374 -21.69 0.70 11.20
C GLU A 374 -22.47 -0.43 10.51
N THR A 375 -22.46 -0.45 9.17
CA THR A 375 -23.23 -1.41 8.37
C THR A 375 -22.50 -2.75 8.23
N TYR A 376 -21.21 -2.73 8.00
CA TYR A 376 -20.43 -3.91 7.61
C TYR A 376 -19.33 -4.29 8.61
N GLY A 377 -18.98 -3.39 9.51
CA GLY A 377 -17.88 -3.58 10.46
C GLY A 377 -16.49 -3.26 9.87
N PRO A 378 -15.43 -3.43 10.67
CA PRO A 378 -14.05 -3.17 10.24
C PRO A 378 -13.54 -4.27 9.32
N MET A 379 -12.35 -4.03 8.72
CA MET A 379 -11.63 -5.06 7.96
C MET A 379 -11.57 -6.37 8.76
N PRO A 380 -11.96 -7.50 8.14
CA PRO A 380 -12.26 -8.72 8.91
C PRO A 380 -11.04 -9.34 9.59
N PHE A 381 -9.85 -9.12 9.06
CA PHE A 381 -8.62 -9.71 9.55
C PHE A 381 -7.63 -8.67 10.11
N GLY A 382 -8.09 -7.42 10.34
CA GLY A 382 -7.35 -6.38 11.05
C GLY A 382 -6.31 -5.65 10.21
N GLN A 383 -6.42 -5.67 8.90
CA GLN A 383 -5.54 -4.91 8.01
C GLN A 383 -5.63 -3.41 8.31
N PRO A 384 -4.51 -2.67 8.19
CA PRO A 384 -4.52 -1.22 8.35
C PRO A 384 -5.42 -0.53 7.33
N VAL A 385 -6.18 0.46 7.81
CA VAL A 385 -7.07 1.30 7.01
C VAL A 385 -6.60 2.74 7.05
N THR A 386 -6.50 3.37 5.89
CA THR A 386 -5.99 4.74 5.73
C THR A 386 -6.66 5.45 4.56
N VAL A 387 -6.18 6.63 4.23
CA VAL A 387 -6.51 7.42 3.02
C VAL A 387 -5.22 8.00 2.48
N LEU A 388 -5.00 7.96 1.18
CA LEU A 388 -4.01 8.82 0.56
C LEU A 388 -4.59 10.23 0.45
N ILE A 389 -3.93 11.21 1.04
CA ILE A 389 -4.51 12.53 1.34
C ILE A 389 -3.55 13.69 1.07
N ASN A 390 -4.10 14.85 0.70
CA ASN A 390 -3.37 16.11 0.72
C ASN A 390 -3.12 16.57 2.18
N ASN A 391 -1.89 16.98 2.47
CA ASN A 391 -1.38 17.31 3.80
C ASN A 391 -1.32 16.08 4.73
N SER A 392 -2.35 15.82 5.50
CA SER A 392 -2.40 14.64 6.37
C SER A 392 -3.84 14.22 6.69
N THR A 393 -4.01 12.93 6.95
CA THR A 393 -5.29 12.39 7.46
C THR A 393 -5.72 13.06 8.75
N TYR A 394 -4.76 13.44 9.61
CA TYR A 394 -5.06 14.14 10.87
C TYR A 394 -5.70 15.52 10.65
N ILE A 395 -5.17 16.31 9.71
CA ILE A 395 -5.71 17.64 9.41
C ILE A 395 -7.09 17.54 8.77
N GLN A 396 -7.29 16.59 7.86
CA GLN A 396 -8.50 16.50 7.06
C GLN A 396 -9.66 15.78 7.78
N PHE A 397 -9.36 14.73 8.52
CA PHE A 397 -10.36 13.87 9.14
C PHE A 397 -10.30 13.88 10.67
N GLY A 398 -9.18 14.25 11.27
CA GLY A 398 -9.00 14.17 12.72
C GLY A 398 -8.38 12.84 13.17
N HIS A 399 -8.72 12.41 14.39
CA HIS A 399 -8.10 11.26 15.04
C HIS A 399 -9.08 10.59 16.04
N GLY A 400 -8.87 9.30 16.31
CA GLY A 400 -9.65 8.56 17.32
C GLY A 400 -11.13 8.45 16.97
N ASP A 401 -12.00 8.79 17.94
CA ASP A 401 -13.45 8.64 17.80
C ASP A 401 -14.08 9.47 16.67
N ALA A 402 -13.40 10.50 16.19
CA ALA A 402 -13.87 11.29 15.06
C ALA A 402 -13.79 10.52 13.73
N VAL A 403 -12.91 9.54 13.66
CA VAL A 403 -12.62 8.73 12.46
C VAL A 403 -12.44 7.25 12.83
N PRO A 404 -13.48 6.59 13.33
CA PRO A 404 -13.36 5.25 13.91
C PRO A 404 -12.97 4.15 12.91
N TRP A 405 -13.03 4.43 11.62
CA TRP A 405 -12.58 3.55 10.54
C TRP A 405 -11.06 3.65 10.26
N LEU A 406 -10.41 4.77 10.64
CA LEU A 406 -8.99 5.00 10.39
C LEU A 406 -8.13 4.27 11.44
N THR A 407 -7.14 3.51 11.00
CA THR A 407 -6.20 2.80 11.88
C THR A 407 -4.73 3.07 11.55
N MET A 408 -4.47 3.90 10.53
CA MET A 408 -3.14 4.30 10.10
C MET A 408 -3.20 5.70 9.50
N HIS A 409 -2.33 6.60 9.92
CA HIS A 409 -2.23 7.93 9.37
C HIS A 409 -1.35 7.99 8.13
N SER A 410 -1.66 8.93 7.25
CA SER A 410 -0.83 9.28 6.11
C SER A 410 -0.58 10.78 6.02
N VAL A 411 0.54 11.10 5.40
CA VAL A 411 0.87 12.45 4.94
C VAL A 411 1.26 12.39 3.47
N GLY A 412 1.24 13.51 2.76
CA GLY A 412 1.63 13.51 1.36
C GLY A 412 1.51 14.85 0.66
N ASN A 413 1.41 14.77 -0.67
CA ASN A 413 1.29 15.83 -1.68
C ASN A 413 2.60 16.43 -2.19
N LYS A 414 3.64 15.59 -2.27
CA LYS A 414 4.87 15.87 -3.06
C LYS A 414 5.59 17.18 -2.69
N PRO A 415 5.69 17.57 -1.39
CA PRO A 415 6.34 18.81 -1.03
C PRO A 415 7.87 18.74 -1.16
N ARG A 416 8.50 19.90 -1.30
CA ARG A 416 9.97 20.07 -1.25
C ARG A 416 10.39 20.93 -0.06
N ASP A 417 9.76 20.67 1.09
CA ASP A 417 10.00 21.42 2.32
C ASP A 417 9.83 20.51 3.55
N HIS A 418 10.10 21.05 4.72
CA HIS A 418 10.11 20.32 5.98
C HIS A 418 8.72 20.14 6.63
N ARG A 419 7.63 20.67 6.02
CA ARG A 419 6.28 20.59 6.59
C ARG A 419 5.81 19.15 6.83
N VAL A 420 6.20 18.23 5.97
CA VAL A 420 5.87 16.80 6.13
C VAL A 420 6.47 16.24 7.41
N SER A 421 7.72 16.60 7.71
CA SER A 421 8.40 16.16 8.93
C SER A 421 7.71 16.69 10.19
N ASP A 422 7.26 17.94 10.19
CA ASP A 422 6.51 18.55 11.28
C ASP A 422 5.13 17.88 11.48
N LEU A 423 4.45 17.57 10.37
CA LEU A 423 3.16 16.87 10.40
C LEU A 423 3.30 15.45 10.96
N ILE A 424 4.30 14.71 10.52
CA ILE A 424 4.57 13.34 11.01
C ILE A 424 4.90 13.36 12.50
N GLU A 425 5.75 14.29 12.95
CA GLU A 425 6.07 14.42 14.38
C GLU A 425 4.84 14.80 15.22
N THR A 426 3.92 15.60 14.66
CA THR A 426 2.64 15.91 15.29
C THR A 426 1.78 14.67 15.42
N ILE A 427 1.66 13.87 14.35
CA ILE A 427 0.89 12.63 14.33
C ILE A 427 1.48 11.61 15.30
N PHE A 428 2.80 11.50 15.39
CA PHE A 428 3.48 10.58 16.31
C PHE A 428 3.09 10.80 17.77
N LYS A 429 2.76 12.05 18.15
CA LYS A 429 2.39 12.43 19.52
C LYS A 429 0.90 12.24 19.83
N LEU A 430 0.08 11.79 18.87
CA LEU A 430 -1.35 11.56 19.10
C LEU A 430 -1.59 10.34 19.99
N ASN A 431 -2.72 10.36 20.70
CA ASN A 431 -3.13 9.25 21.57
C ASN A 431 -4.61 8.88 21.29
N PRO A 432 -4.93 7.60 21.05
CA PRO A 432 -3.99 6.47 20.97
C PRO A 432 -3.04 6.59 19.78
N PRO A 433 -1.83 5.99 19.83
CA PRO A 433 -0.88 6.05 18.72
C PRO A 433 -1.37 5.20 17.53
N TYR A 434 -1.18 5.73 16.31
CA TYR A 434 -1.41 5.00 15.06
C TYR A 434 -0.14 5.04 14.21
N PRO A 435 0.18 3.97 13.45
CA PRO A 435 1.26 4.00 12.49
C PRO A 435 1.08 5.16 11.51
N ALA A 436 2.19 5.75 11.07
CA ALA A 436 2.17 6.84 10.10
C ALA A 436 3.14 6.54 8.95
N ILE A 437 2.82 7.07 7.77
CA ILE A 437 3.62 6.95 6.56
C ILE A 437 3.49 8.20 5.69
N ASN A 438 4.54 8.50 4.91
CA ASN A 438 4.47 9.46 3.82
C ASN A 438 4.15 8.72 2.52
N PHE A 439 2.90 8.81 2.04
CA PHE A 439 2.45 8.13 0.82
C PHE A 439 2.77 8.88 -0.46
N GLU A 440 2.87 10.19 -0.40
CA GLU A 440 3.24 11.02 -1.53
C GLU A 440 4.39 11.94 -1.18
N PRO A 441 5.62 11.40 -1.01
CA PRO A 441 6.82 12.19 -0.80
C PRO A 441 7.15 13.03 -2.03
N TYR A 442 8.31 13.65 -2.04
CA TYR A 442 8.85 14.24 -3.27
C TYR A 442 8.94 13.16 -4.38
N TYR A 443 8.35 13.46 -5.54
CA TYR A 443 8.40 12.57 -6.70
C TYR A 443 9.50 13.00 -7.66
N THR A 444 10.43 12.09 -7.92
CA THR A 444 11.54 12.29 -8.85
C THR A 444 10.99 12.58 -10.25
N GLY A 445 11.47 13.67 -10.86
CA GLY A 445 11.01 14.13 -12.17
C GLY A 445 9.66 14.89 -12.17
N TRP A 446 9.05 15.11 -11.00
CA TRP A 446 7.75 15.78 -10.90
C TRP A 446 7.85 17.29 -11.09
N ASP A 447 7.01 17.83 -11.97
CA ASP A 447 7.05 19.22 -12.44
C ASP A 447 6.08 20.19 -11.76
N HIS A 448 5.36 19.80 -10.77
CA HIS A 448 4.37 20.70 -10.21
C HIS A 448 5.02 21.88 -9.47
N GLY A 449 4.94 23.01 -10.16
CA GLY A 449 5.18 24.33 -9.63
C GLY A 449 6.60 24.82 -9.80
N ILE A 450 6.82 25.48 -10.90
CA ILE A 450 7.96 26.36 -11.18
C ILE A 450 8.25 27.33 -10.01
N ASN A 451 7.25 27.58 -9.17
CA ASN A 451 7.32 28.47 -8.01
C ASN A 451 7.26 27.74 -6.67
N LYS A 452 7.57 26.44 -6.63
CA LYS A 452 7.61 25.74 -5.34
C LYS A 452 8.87 26.07 -4.55
N PRO A 453 8.78 26.03 -3.22
CA PRO A 453 9.93 26.15 -2.33
C PRO A 453 11.10 25.27 -2.75
N GLY A 454 12.34 25.80 -2.64
CA GLY A 454 13.55 25.09 -3.02
C GLY A 454 14.11 25.43 -4.40
N GLY A 455 13.62 26.51 -5.06
CA GLY A 455 14.20 27.05 -6.29
C GLY A 455 13.74 26.36 -7.58
N GLU A 456 14.55 26.50 -8.63
CA GLU A 456 14.25 25.92 -9.94
C GLU A 456 14.05 24.41 -9.89
N ARG A 457 13.21 23.92 -10.79
CA ARG A 457 12.95 22.50 -10.98
C ARG A 457 14.26 21.77 -11.31
N PRO A 458 14.61 20.69 -10.59
CA PRO A 458 15.71 19.83 -11.01
C PRO A 458 15.35 19.11 -12.32
N LEU A 459 16.37 18.79 -13.10
CA LEU A 459 16.19 17.86 -14.22
C LEU A 459 15.83 16.47 -13.66
N PRO A 460 14.93 15.74 -14.31
CA PRO A 460 14.59 14.38 -13.90
C PRO A 460 15.85 13.51 -13.73
N ASP A 461 15.90 12.75 -12.63
CA ASP A 461 17.00 11.84 -12.28
C ASP A 461 18.39 12.52 -12.16
N SER A 462 18.42 13.86 -11.98
CA SER A 462 19.66 14.56 -11.65
C SER A 462 20.03 14.37 -10.18
N ASP A 463 21.29 14.64 -9.84
CA ASP A 463 21.78 14.58 -8.45
C ASP A 463 20.88 15.36 -7.47
N ARG A 464 20.39 16.52 -7.88
CA ARG A 464 19.50 17.35 -7.05
C ARG A 464 18.11 16.77 -6.91
N ASP A 465 17.57 16.21 -7.99
CA ASP A 465 16.26 15.55 -8.01
C ASP A 465 16.28 14.31 -7.09
N ASN A 466 17.32 13.51 -7.23
CA ASN A 466 17.58 12.34 -6.41
C ASN A 466 17.86 12.69 -4.94
N TYR A 467 18.58 13.79 -4.70
CA TYR A 467 18.81 14.30 -3.35
C TYR A 467 17.50 14.67 -2.64
N PHE A 468 16.59 15.37 -3.31
CA PHE A 468 15.30 15.74 -2.71
C PHE A 468 14.47 14.51 -2.32
N ALA A 469 14.45 13.48 -3.17
CA ALA A 469 13.79 12.21 -2.84
C ALA A 469 14.43 11.58 -1.60
N ARG A 470 15.76 11.52 -1.55
CA ARG A 470 16.52 10.96 -0.43
C ARG A 470 16.34 11.74 0.87
N ALA A 471 16.46 13.06 0.83
CA ALA A 471 16.30 13.91 2.02
C ALA A 471 14.88 13.76 2.61
N GLN A 472 13.86 13.69 1.75
CA GLN A 472 12.49 13.55 2.24
C GLN A 472 12.18 12.15 2.78
N MET A 473 12.77 11.08 2.22
CA MET A 473 12.56 9.74 2.76
C MET A 473 13.16 9.59 4.17
N TYR A 474 14.41 10.05 4.38
CA TYR A 474 15.03 10.04 5.69
C TYR A 474 14.32 10.97 6.68
N GLY A 475 14.01 12.21 6.26
CA GLY A 475 13.32 13.19 7.09
C GLY A 475 11.93 12.69 7.52
N SER A 476 11.18 12.06 6.63
CA SER A 476 9.86 11.48 6.96
C SER A 476 9.99 10.37 8.00
N VAL A 477 10.86 9.39 7.78
CA VAL A 477 10.98 8.23 8.66
C VAL A 477 11.53 8.64 10.03
N LEU A 478 12.57 9.49 10.06
CA LEU A 478 13.19 9.94 11.32
C LEU A 478 12.37 11.03 12.04
N SER A 479 11.23 11.44 11.50
CA SER A 479 10.21 12.22 12.20
C SER A 479 9.08 11.38 12.79
N GLY A 480 9.09 10.04 12.58
CA GLY A 480 8.13 9.12 13.19
C GLY A 480 7.30 8.27 12.20
N ALA A 481 7.56 8.32 10.89
CA ALA A 481 6.87 7.50 9.90
C ALA A 481 7.42 6.05 9.90
N LEU A 482 7.24 5.35 11.02
CA LEU A 482 7.82 4.02 11.24
C LEU A 482 7.10 2.88 10.50
N ALA A 483 5.95 3.14 9.88
CA ALA A 483 5.30 2.16 9.01
C ALA A 483 6.09 1.90 7.72
N GLY A 484 6.94 2.84 7.32
CA GLY A 484 7.77 2.75 6.12
C GLY A 484 7.78 4.02 5.29
N HIS A 485 8.12 3.86 4.02
CA HIS A 485 8.14 4.96 3.04
C HIS A 485 7.69 4.47 1.68
N VAL A 486 7.12 5.38 0.88
CA VAL A 486 6.72 5.14 -0.51
C VAL A 486 7.57 6.01 -1.42
N HIS A 487 8.19 5.41 -2.41
CA HIS A 487 8.86 6.08 -3.52
C HIS A 487 7.83 6.53 -4.56
N GLY A 488 8.09 7.61 -5.25
CA GLY A 488 7.26 8.05 -6.36
C GLY A 488 8.06 8.75 -7.43
N THR A 489 7.56 8.68 -8.65
CA THR A 489 8.11 9.39 -9.81
C THR A 489 7.01 10.13 -10.55
N ALA A 490 7.40 11.01 -11.47
CA ALA A 490 6.44 11.68 -12.33
C ALA A 490 5.62 10.75 -13.24
N ALA A 491 6.04 9.48 -13.35
CA ALA A 491 5.31 8.45 -14.12
C ALA A 491 4.33 7.62 -13.27
N TYR A 492 3.88 8.14 -12.12
CA TYR A 492 3.01 7.44 -11.16
C TYR A 492 1.68 6.90 -11.75
N ASP A 493 1.22 7.45 -12.85
CA ASP A 493 0.03 7.02 -13.58
C ASP A 493 0.34 6.09 -14.76
N MET A 494 1.52 5.50 -14.79
CA MET A 494 2.01 4.60 -15.83
C MET A 494 2.11 5.27 -17.20
N THR A 495 2.66 6.48 -17.23
CA THR A 495 2.82 7.27 -18.47
C THR A 495 3.47 6.47 -19.58
N MET A 496 2.75 6.29 -20.68
CA MET A 496 3.20 5.52 -21.85
C MET A 496 3.87 6.40 -22.91
N THR A 497 3.56 7.68 -22.90
CA THR A 497 4.11 8.68 -23.81
C THR A 497 4.46 9.93 -23.02
N GLY A 498 5.59 10.57 -23.36
CA GLY A 498 5.93 11.84 -22.76
C GLY A 498 4.87 12.90 -23.05
N GLU A 499 4.50 13.67 -22.05
CA GLU A 499 3.60 14.80 -22.24
C GLU A 499 4.35 15.97 -22.88
N PRO A 500 3.77 16.64 -23.90
CA PRO A 500 4.41 17.78 -24.54
C PRO A 500 4.66 18.97 -23.61
N ALA A 501 3.77 19.19 -22.65
CA ALA A 501 3.83 20.39 -21.80
C ALA A 501 4.70 20.21 -20.55
N GLY A 502 5.02 18.99 -20.15
CA GLY A 502 5.63 18.73 -18.85
C GLY A 502 6.82 17.79 -18.90
N ALA A 503 7.12 17.20 -20.03
CA ALA A 503 8.20 16.23 -20.17
C ALA A 503 8.15 15.14 -19.08
N ARG A 504 6.97 14.57 -18.83
CA ARG A 504 6.88 13.41 -17.93
C ARG A 504 7.64 12.25 -18.55
N PRO A 505 8.41 11.51 -17.74
CA PRO A 505 9.12 10.34 -18.22
C PRO A 505 8.12 9.24 -18.58
N HIS A 506 8.52 8.34 -19.47
CA HIS A 506 7.82 7.09 -19.62
C HIS A 506 7.99 6.25 -18.35
N PHE A 507 6.99 5.42 -18.05
CA PHE A 507 7.02 4.57 -16.87
C PHE A 507 8.27 3.68 -16.83
N TRP A 508 8.64 3.04 -17.95
CA TRP A 508 9.82 2.17 -18.03
C TRP A 508 11.16 2.91 -17.86
N ASP A 509 11.22 4.20 -18.17
CA ASP A 509 12.42 5.02 -17.93
C ASP A 509 12.48 5.42 -16.45
N ALA A 510 11.34 5.83 -15.88
CA ALA A 510 11.24 6.19 -14.48
C ALA A 510 11.50 5.02 -13.51
N LEU A 511 11.24 3.79 -13.92
CA LEU A 511 11.62 2.59 -13.15
C LEU A 511 13.13 2.51 -12.88
N LYS A 512 13.96 3.09 -13.76
CA LYS A 512 15.43 3.05 -13.69
C LYS A 512 16.04 4.19 -12.88
N TYR A 513 15.24 5.15 -12.41
CA TYR A 513 15.75 6.29 -11.67
C TYR A 513 16.54 5.87 -10.43
N GLU A 514 17.67 6.55 -10.22
CA GLU A 514 18.59 6.23 -9.13
C GLU A 514 17.93 6.34 -7.76
N SER A 515 17.00 7.30 -7.59
CA SER A 515 16.28 7.52 -6.33
C SER A 515 15.57 6.25 -5.79
N ALA A 516 15.17 5.33 -6.66
CA ALA A 516 14.57 4.06 -6.25
C ALA A 516 15.55 3.15 -5.50
N THR A 517 16.85 3.22 -5.80
CA THR A 517 17.87 2.40 -5.15
C THR A 517 18.09 2.79 -3.68
N TYR A 518 17.84 4.06 -3.34
CA TYR A 518 17.97 4.56 -1.97
C TYR A 518 16.93 3.98 -1.00
N MET A 519 15.82 3.48 -1.50
CA MET A 519 14.79 2.82 -0.68
C MET A 519 15.33 1.56 0.01
N HIS A 520 16.15 0.78 -0.69
CA HIS A 520 16.83 -0.37 -0.10
C HIS A 520 17.85 0.06 0.97
N VAL A 521 18.61 1.13 0.71
CA VAL A 521 19.57 1.70 1.66
C VAL A 521 18.87 2.19 2.91
N LEU A 522 17.79 2.97 2.77
CA LEU A 522 16.96 3.42 3.90
C LEU A 522 16.47 2.24 4.74
N ARG A 523 15.89 1.22 4.09
CA ARG A 523 15.40 0.02 4.79
C ARG A 523 16.49 -0.66 5.60
N ASN A 524 17.65 -0.89 5.00
CA ASN A 524 18.77 -1.53 5.67
C ASN A 524 19.32 -0.69 6.83
N PHE A 525 19.30 0.63 6.69
CA PHE A 525 19.67 1.56 7.76
C PHE A 525 18.69 1.47 8.94
N ILE A 526 17.39 1.56 8.69
CA ILE A 526 16.36 1.51 9.73
C ILE A 526 16.33 0.15 10.43
N LEU A 527 16.47 -0.94 9.67
CA LEU A 527 16.48 -2.31 10.20
C LEU A 527 17.87 -2.77 10.67
N SER A 528 18.86 -1.89 10.77
CA SER A 528 20.24 -2.27 11.11
C SER A 528 20.39 -2.90 12.50
N GLU A 529 19.44 -2.63 13.42
CA GLU A 529 19.28 -3.28 14.71
C GLU A 529 17.93 -4.03 14.79
N TYR A 530 17.54 -4.63 13.65
CA TYR A 530 16.35 -5.45 13.46
C TYR A 530 15.06 -4.78 13.98
N GLY A 531 14.43 -5.34 15.02
CA GLY A 531 13.14 -4.86 15.57
C GLY A 531 13.24 -3.62 16.47
N ASP A 532 14.44 -3.23 16.89
CA ASP A 532 14.62 -2.12 17.86
C ASP A 532 14.16 -0.77 17.30
N TYR A 533 14.11 -0.62 15.95
CA TYR A 533 13.58 0.59 15.30
C TYR A 533 12.13 0.90 15.70
N GLN A 534 11.35 -0.10 16.05
CA GLN A 534 9.94 0.07 16.45
C GLN A 534 9.78 0.88 17.74
N ASN A 535 10.83 0.91 18.56
CA ASN A 535 10.86 1.65 19.82
C ASN A 535 11.51 3.04 19.68
N LEU A 536 11.86 3.47 18.46
CA LEU A 536 12.42 4.79 18.23
C LEU A 536 11.36 5.87 18.36
N GLU A 537 11.72 6.98 19.01
CA GLU A 537 10.91 8.17 19.15
C GLU A 537 11.64 9.38 18.55
N PRO A 538 10.95 10.29 17.82
CA PRO A 538 11.56 11.51 17.33
C PRO A 538 11.94 12.43 18.49
N VAL A 539 13.20 12.86 18.54
CA VAL A 539 13.78 13.66 19.62
C VAL A 539 14.49 14.91 19.09
N ARG A 540 13.80 15.64 18.20
CA ARG A 540 14.34 16.85 17.55
C ARG A 540 14.83 17.89 18.56
N GLN A 541 14.14 18.04 19.69
CA GLN A 541 14.50 18.97 20.77
C GLN A 541 15.86 18.68 21.41
N ASP A 542 16.39 17.48 21.24
CA ASP A 542 17.67 17.05 21.77
C ASP A 542 18.85 17.31 20.79
N ILE A 543 18.59 17.92 19.65
CA ILE A 543 19.58 18.29 18.62
C ILE A 543 19.83 19.81 18.67
N VAL A 544 21.05 20.26 18.93
CA VAL A 544 21.36 21.69 19.09
C VAL A 544 22.58 22.08 18.26
N PRO A 545 22.42 22.90 17.20
CA PRO A 545 21.14 23.26 16.56
C PRO A 545 20.59 22.11 15.71
N HIS A 546 19.26 22.01 15.58
CA HIS A 546 18.64 21.02 14.69
C HIS A 546 18.59 21.47 13.22
N LYS A 547 18.84 22.74 12.95
CA LYS A 547 18.97 23.30 11.61
C LYS A 547 20.10 24.32 11.54
N ALA A 548 20.73 24.42 10.39
CA ALA A 548 21.73 25.42 10.13
C ALA A 548 21.15 26.85 10.24
N PRO A 549 21.90 27.86 10.70
CA PRO A 549 21.39 29.22 10.83
C PRO A 549 20.89 29.85 9.53
N ASP A 550 21.43 29.41 8.40
CA ASP A 550 21.09 29.84 7.03
C ASP A 550 20.23 28.81 6.28
N ALA A 551 19.68 27.81 6.99
CA ALA A 551 18.81 26.84 6.39
C ALA A 551 17.58 27.52 5.77
N PRO A 552 17.22 27.22 4.51
CA PRO A 552 16.08 27.83 3.86
C PRO A 552 14.79 27.41 4.57
N GLU A 553 13.80 28.30 4.64
CA GLU A 553 12.45 27.93 5.10
C GLU A 553 11.83 26.91 4.15
N ASP A 554 12.11 27.08 2.87
CA ASP A 554 11.66 26.24 1.77
C ASP A 554 12.84 25.47 1.18
N GLY A 555 12.67 24.18 0.97
CA GLY A 555 13.70 23.27 0.50
C GLY A 555 14.01 22.17 1.51
N LEU A 556 15.03 21.40 1.25
CA LEU A 556 15.44 20.22 2.05
C LEU A 556 16.95 20.30 2.34
N ASP A 557 17.42 21.46 2.80
CA ASP A 557 18.81 21.70 3.16
C ASP A 557 18.92 22.14 4.63
N GLY A 558 19.93 21.65 5.32
CA GLY A 558 20.41 22.20 6.59
C GLY A 558 19.76 21.64 7.85
N TRP A 559 18.85 20.70 7.75
CA TRP A 559 18.23 20.06 8.93
C TRP A 559 18.97 18.80 9.37
N VAL A 560 18.82 18.50 10.66
CA VAL A 560 19.29 17.25 11.27
C VAL A 560 18.11 16.58 11.98
N TYR A 561 17.95 15.29 11.75
CA TYR A 561 16.92 14.45 12.34
C TYR A 561 17.54 13.44 13.27
N MET A 562 16.85 13.11 14.34
CA MET A 562 17.22 12.02 15.26
C MET A 562 15.98 11.37 15.82
N MET A 563 15.94 10.04 15.72
CA MET A 563 15.11 9.21 16.58
C MET A 563 15.98 8.42 17.54
N ARG A 564 15.46 8.19 18.74
CA ARG A 564 16.19 7.48 19.79
C ARG A 564 15.23 6.62 20.61
N THR A 565 15.68 5.43 21.03
CA THR A 565 14.93 4.59 21.96
C THR A 565 14.84 5.26 23.35
N PRO A 566 13.74 5.08 24.12
CA PRO A 566 13.56 5.67 25.45
C PRO A 566 14.68 5.30 26.43
N ASP A 567 15.22 4.09 26.34
CA ASP A 567 16.36 3.60 27.13
C ASP A 567 17.72 4.12 26.64
N LYS A 568 17.74 4.88 25.54
CA LYS A 568 18.93 5.49 24.93
C LYS A 568 19.96 4.49 24.42
N HIS A 569 19.50 3.27 24.15
CA HIS A 569 20.36 2.21 23.61
C HIS A 569 20.71 2.45 22.15
N LEU A 570 19.74 2.87 21.35
CA LEU A 570 19.86 3.09 19.91
C LEU A 570 19.42 4.51 19.56
N ALA A 571 20.20 5.19 18.71
CA ALA A 571 19.73 6.38 17.99
C ALA A 571 20.12 6.29 16.51
N LEU A 572 19.20 6.76 15.65
CA LEU A 572 19.41 6.89 14.21
C LEU A 572 19.30 8.37 13.84
N LEU A 573 20.22 8.84 13.01
CA LEU A 573 20.31 10.25 12.60
C LEU A 573 20.37 10.38 11.08
N TYR A 574 19.92 11.54 10.59
CA TYR A 574 20.17 11.98 9.23
C TYR A 574 20.49 13.46 9.22
N PHE A 575 21.48 13.82 8.40
CA PHE A 575 22.01 15.16 8.23
C PHE A 575 21.81 15.55 6.78
N GLU A 576 20.96 16.52 6.53
CA GLU A 576 20.76 17.08 5.21
C GLU A 576 22.02 17.76 4.69
N ASN A 577 22.11 17.94 3.38
CA ASN A 577 23.11 18.79 2.76
C ASN A 577 23.15 20.18 3.44
N LYS A 578 24.34 20.73 3.64
CA LYS A 578 24.60 22.02 4.35
C LYS A 578 24.18 22.02 5.84
N SER A 579 23.85 20.91 6.43
CA SER A 579 23.65 20.87 7.88
C SER A 579 24.97 21.17 8.61
N VAL A 580 24.85 21.69 9.84
CA VAL A 580 25.99 21.90 10.73
C VAL A 580 26.05 20.79 11.77
N LEU A 581 27.25 20.46 12.24
CA LEU A 581 27.42 19.44 13.29
C LEU A 581 26.78 19.94 14.60
N PRO A 582 25.74 19.25 15.10
CA PRO A 582 25.11 19.61 16.37
C PRO A 582 25.84 18.98 17.56
N VAL A 583 25.48 19.43 18.74
CA VAL A 583 25.60 18.61 19.96
C VAL A 583 24.28 17.89 20.23
N LEU A 584 24.35 16.64 20.64
CA LEU A 584 23.21 15.83 20.97
C LEU A 584 23.03 15.79 22.49
N GLN A 585 21.81 16.00 22.95
CA GLN A 585 21.50 16.12 24.39
C GLN A 585 20.74 14.88 24.90
N ASN A 586 20.58 14.80 26.22
CA ASN A 586 19.80 13.76 26.89
C ASN A 586 20.26 12.32 26.65
N PHE A 587 21.54 12.08 26.41
CA PHE A 587 22.14 10.76 26.49
C PHE A 587 22.45 10.38 27.95
N THR A 588 22.79 9.13 28.21
CA THR A 588 23.14 8.70 29.58
C THR A 588 24.47 9.31 29.99
N PRO A 589 24.51 10.14 31.07
CA PRO A 589 25.75 10.79 31.52
C PRO A 589 26.89 9.80 31.72
N GLY A 590 28.07 10.14 31.16
CA GLY A 590 29.30 9.32 31.29
C GLY A 590 29.29 8.01 30.51
N ALA A 591 28.22 7.66 29.81
CA ALA A 591 28.13 6.43 29.01
C ALA A 591 28.94 6.53 27.72
N GLU A 592 29.45 5.39 27.29
CA GLU A 592 30.16 5.23 26.01
C GLU A 592 29.19 4.70 24.95
N TYR A 593 29.37 5.21 23.74
CA TYR A 593 28.57 4.84 22.56
C TYR A 593 29.49 4.58 21.38
N LEU A 594 29.08 3.65 20.52
CA LEU A 594 29.64 3.48 19.18
C LEU A 594 28.86 4.37 18.24
N PHE A 595 29.52 5.30 17.61
CA PHE A 595 28.98 6.16 16.53
C PHE A 595 29.48 5.63 15.20
N GLN A 596 28.60 5.55 14.21
CA GLN A 596 28.96 5.03 12.90
C GLN A 596 28.22 5.80 11.80
N TRP A 597 28.99 6.42 10.91
CA TRP A 597 28.46 7.04 9.69
C TRP A 597 28.03 5.99 8.66
N ILE A 598 27.00 6.31 7.87
CA ILE A 598 26.60 5.57 6.69
C ILE A 598 26.42 6.54 5.51
N GLN A 599 26.90 6.14 4.35
CA GLN A 599 26.69 6.82 3.07
C GLN A 599 25.24 6.54 2.59
N PRO A 600 24.34 7.54 2.53
CA PRO A 600 22.92 7.27 2.22
C PRO A 600 22.65 6.97 0.74
N LEU A 601 23.62 7.12 -0.15
CA LEU A 601 23.51 6.72 -1.56
C LEU A 601 23.81 5.23 -1.75
N THR A 602 24.87 4.74 -1.10
CA THR A 602 25.41 3.39 -1.34
C THR A 602 25.06 2.40 -0.23
N GLY A 603 24.74 2.89 0.96
CA GLY A 603 24.55 2.06 2.15
C GLY A 603 25.87 1.61 2.81
N GLU A 604 27.00 2.17 2.38
CA GLU A 604 28.32 1.83 2.95
C GLU A 604 28.46 2.39 4.36
N TRP A 605 28.80 1.53 5.31
CA TRP A 605 29.10 1.90 6.68
C TRP A 605 30.57 2.26 6.83
N MET A 606 30.84 3.43 7.42
CA MET A 606 32.20 3.84 7.76
C MET A 606 32.70 3.10 9.01
N GLU A 607 33.96 3.26 9.39
CA GLU A 607 34.46 2.74 10.65
C GLU A 607 33.72 3.36 11.84
N SER A 608 33.46 2.57 12.86
CA SER A 608 32.80 3.05 14.06
C SER A 608 33.77 3.77 14.98
N GLU A 609 33.34 4.88 15.54
CA GLU A 609 34.09 5.67 16.52
C GLU A 609 33.49 5.51 17.92
N LEU A 610 34.35 5.40 18.93
CA LEU A 610 33.93 5.43 20.32
C LEU A 610 33.79 6.86 20.80
N ILE A 611 32.57 7.27 21.11
CA ILE A 611 32.24 8.59 21.67
C ILE A 611 31.70 8.44 23.09
N LYS A 612 31.84 9.50 23.90
CA LYS A 612 31.38 9.48 25.28
C LYS A 612 30.53 10.70 25.60
N ALA A 613 29.39 10.44 26.27
CA ALA A 613 28.59 11.52 26.82
C ALA A 613 29.28 12.18 27.99
N ASP A 614 29.23 13.49 28.11
CA ASP A 614 29.72 14.24 29.25
C ASP A 614 28.83 13.99 30.50
N ASP A 615 29.19 14.62 31.62
CA ASP A 615 28.46 14.47 32.91
C ASP A 615 27.02 15.05 32.85
N ARG A 616 26.69 15.79 31.80
CA ARG A 616 25.35 16.34 31.53
C ARG A 616 24.59 15.55 30.48
N GLY A 617 25.17 14.47 29.93
CA GLY A 617 24.58 13.65 28.90
C GLY A 617 24.64 14.30 27.50
N ILE A 618 25.65 15.13 27.24
CA ILE A 618 25.90 15.73 25.94
C ILE A 618 26.89 14.87 25.16
N LEU A 619 26.52 14.51 23.93
CA LEU A 619 27.40 13.86 22.96
C LEU A 619 27.81 14.88 21.87
N ARG A 620 29.07 14.83 21.47
CA ARG A 620 29.58 15.54 20.29
C ARG A 620 29.60 14.59 19.11
N VAL A 621 29.02 15.04 18.00
CA VAL A 621 29.03 14.29 16.74
C VAL A 621 30.43 14.39 16.13
N PRO A 622 31.04 13.29 15.65
CA PRO A 622 32.27 13.31 14.87
C PRO A 622 32.15 14.14 13.60
N ASP A 623 33.29 14.60 13.09
CA ASP A 623 33.32 15.37 11.84
C ASP A 623 32.71 14.58 10.67
N PHE A 624 32.09 15.31 9.73
CA PHE A 624 31.56 14.69 8.52
C PHE A 624 32.68 14.01 7.73
N PRO A 625 32.45 12.79 7.23
CA PRO A 625 33.39 12.16 6.32
C PRO A 625 33.61 13.02 5.07
N GLU A 626 34.82 13.04 4.54
CA GLU A 626 35.09 13.69 3.26
C GLU A 626 34.33 12.99 2.14
N ALA A 627 33.64 13.76 1.28
CA ALA A 627 32.93 13.26 0.13
C ALA A 627 33.04 14.29 -1.03
N ASP A 628 33.49 13.82 -2.18
CA ASP A 628 33.49 14.58 -3.43
C ASP A 628 32.17 14.34 -4.17
N ARG A 629 31.10 15.04 -3.74
CA ARG A 629 29.78 14.94 -4.34
C ARG A 629 28.98 16.23 -4.19
N PRO A 630 28.03 16.50 -5.11
CA PRO A 630 27.27 17.75 -5.13
C PRO A 630 26.42 17.99 -3.88
N PHE A 631 25.91 16.94 -3.25
CA PHE A 631 25.07 17.00 -2.06
C PHE A 631 25.69 16.14 -0.96
N ASN A 632 26.14 16.81 0.10
CA ASN A 632 26.87 16.18 1.20
C ASN A 632 25.94 15.91 2.37
N ASP A 633 25.03 14.92 2.20
CA ASP A 633 24.13 14.44 3.22
C ASP A 633 24.65 13.12 3.82
N TRP A 634 24.42 12.88 5.11
CA TRP A 634 24.90 11.71 5.83
C TRP A 634 23.82 11.14 6.75
N ALA A 635 23.86 9.83 6.95
CA ALA A 635 23.13 9.20 8.04
C ALA A 635 24.11 8.62 9.06
N ALA A 636 23.64 8.39 10.27
CA ALA A 636 24.48 7.83 11.33
C ALA A 636 23.67 6.97 12.30
N LYS A 637 24.36 6.03 12.91
CA LYS A 637 23.84 5.18 13.98
C LYS A 637 24.68 5.36 15.25
N ILE A 638 24.00 5.44 16.39
CA ILE A 638 24.61 5.49 17.71
C ILE A 638 24.08 4.31 18.53
N ILE A 639 24.97 3.46 19.04
CA ILE A 639 24.59 2.33 19.88
C ILE A 639 25.34 2.41 21.22
N ALA A 640 24.60 2.26 22.32
CA ALA A 640 25.21 2.19 23.64
C ALA A 640 26.17 1.00 23.75
N LYS A 641 27.42 1.26 24.15
CA LYS A 641 28.38 0.20 24.41
C LYS A 641 27.95 -0.59 25.65
N LYS A 642 27.68 -1.86 25.46
CA LYS A 642 27.38 -2.74 26.61
C LYS A 642 28.56 -2.72 27.59
N LYS A 643 28.29 -2.41 28.85
CA LYS A 643 29.31 -2.59 29.90
C LYS A 643 29.70 -4.07 29.92
N SER A 644 30.98 -4.35 29.77
CA SER A 644 31.46 -5.72 30.03
C SER A 644 31.05 -6.11 31.45
N PRO A 645 30.46 -7.29 31.65
CA PRO A 645 30.02 -7.75 32.96
C PRO A 645 31.13 -7.81 33.99
#